data_c63dc6467700f83d3c52e7378aba109c
#
_entry.id   c63dc6467700f83d3c52e7378aba109c
#
_cell.length_a   1.000
_cell.length_b   1.000
_cell.length_c   1.000
_cell.angle_alpha   90.00
_cell.angle_beta   90.00
_cell.angle_gamma   90.00
#
_symmetry.space_group_name_H-M   'P 1'
#
loop_
_entity.id
_entity.type
_entity.pdbx_description
1 polymer ?
#
loop_
_entity_poly.entity_id
_entity_poly.type
_entity_poly.pdbx_seq_one_letter_code
_entity_poly.pdbx_strand_id
1 'polypeptide(L)'
;MSILCSRAIATKTDRMQTLKIDPQLHDKQKVAMSLLLDHQNGITEILYGGAAGGGKCVHEDTHIYLSNGKSKMIKDIVVGDDVLSVDGKYNVVASKVTGKVDVGMKDGLLFRVFGGDSVTVSKDHPFLVYNNGNPKWVVADKLSPGDCVAVPQKEPSGTRCDYSTNMYEFFGYLIGNGSLTTGLTISMADNGALERFGGLVPDGYVLTNGGSLTYGIRRFKRTPKGYVINPLYNEIKQLGLNTKSKHKAIPESFMDISEENIYALLSGIIATDGYVTKRGVGITLASKQLIYDIRRLLLRVGINSNIRSRVVKLKDQRFFAWEIKITRNENLKKISENCNLAHKHERIVLGKTNLMGVNYEYTIGDIRFRRVKSIEPVGGVAMYDIETTHGNFIGNNIVLHNSFLGSMWLILGCLMYPETRWVMGRAVLKNIKETTLNSFFDVCRMWKLKDGVHWTFNSKDNIIKFTKDYGGSEIILKDLALYPSDPEFDGLGSLEITGAFVDEVSQINTKAKDILKSRIRYRLTDFCGVCGAGDIRQVKFKAEDGENLFFCDKCKNHTKGLIPKILFATNPTKNWAYMDFYKPAVENRIEPYRMYVPSLPGDNRFLPDEYINTLGKLPDGDKQRLLFGNWEYEDNIATMIPYEKIIGAFTIPVSGGRKFISADIARLGRDKTVIAVWDGLILVRIETMEKNKTREAVDMIKRLRFEYKVAWENICIDADGIGAGVVDYLPDEVVSIVNNSMPIRVDGEKENFGNLKSQLYFYLAKYINEGKVFIRATPTIREMITSELELVRRKNVDQDGKFWVLPKQDVKDMLGRSPDFSDMMAYRMIFEITNKSRFL
;
A
#
# COMPACT_ATOMS: atom_id res chain seq x y z
N MET A 1 29.99 7.14 -6.79
CA MET A 1 30.08 8.55 -6.37
C MET A 1 29.99 8.55 -4.86
N SER A 2 31.11 8.54 -4.14
CA SER A 2 31.12 8.73 -2.70
C SER A 2 30.89 10.21 -2.45
N ILE A 3 29.66 10.56 -2.01
CA ILE A 3 29.38 11.92 -1.55
C ILE A 3 30.06 12.05 -0.19
N LEU A 4 31.27 12.60 -0.22
CA LEU A 4 31.95 12.99 1.00
C LEU A 4 31.19 14.19 1.59
N CYS A 5 30.21 13.96 2.46
CA CYS A 5 29.79 14.95 3.43
C CYS A 5 30.93 15.13 4.45
N SER A 6 32.08 15.64 3.99
CA SER A 6 33.17 16.04 4.87
C SER A 6 32.81 17.39 5.49
N ARG A 7 31.88 17.39 6.46
CA ARG A 7 31.72 18.49 7.36
C ARG A 7 32.38 18.12 8.68
N ALA A 8 33.39 18.89 9.04
CA ALA A 8 33.89 18.95 10.40
C ALA A 8 32.73 19.45 11.29
N ILE A 9 32.04 18.54 11.97
CA ILE A 9 31.04 18.88 12.99
C ILE A 9 31.87 19.09 14.25
N ALA A 10 31.98 20.34 14.71
CA ALA A 10 32.59 20.66 15.99
C ALA A 10 31.67 20.11 17.10
N THR A 11 32.03 18.97 17.66
CA THR A 11 31.46 18.50 18.93
C THR A 11 32.18 19.19 20.10
N LYS A 12 31.51 19.34 21.23
CA LYS A 12 32.07 19.91 22.50
C LYS A 12 33.33 19.19 23.02
N THR A 13 33.72 18.11 22.37
CA THR A 13 34.97 17.38 22.57
C THR A 13 35.71 17.40 21.25
N ASP A 14 36.90 17.94 21.22
CA ASP A 14 37.86 18.20 20.11
C ASP A 14 38.17 17.02 19.15
N ARG A 15 37.20 16.19 18.81
CA ARG A 15 37.33 15.17 17.78
C ARG A 15 36.28 15.39 16.68
N MET A 16 36.77 15.93 15.55
CA MET A 16 36.00 16.00 14.30
C MET A 16 35.55 14.59 13.87
N GLN A 17 34.27 14.24 14.03
CA GLN A 17 33.73 13.03 13.43
C GLN A 17 33.21 13.32 12.03
N THR A 18 33.86 12.73 11.02
CA THR A 18 33.42 12.81 9.63
C THR A 18 32.36 11.73 9.39
N LEU A 19 31.12 12.15 9.14
CA LEU A 19 30.05 11.22 8.75
C LEU A 19 30.24 10.88 7.28
N LYS A 20 30.65 9.64 6.97
CA LYS A 20 30.81 9.14 5.60
C LYS A 20 29.54 8.44 5.17
N ILE A 21 28.78 9.05 4.25
CA ILE A 21 27.55 8.50 3.66
C ILE A 21 27.86 8.02 2.24
N ASP A 22 27.54 6.76 1.95
CA ASP A 22 27.66 6.17 0.61
C ASP A 22 26.28 5.67 0.15
N PRO A 23 25.52 6.50 -0.58
CA PRO A 23 24.19 6.11 -1.09
C PRO A 23 24.36 5.09 -2.22
N GLN A 24 23.85 3.89 -2.01
CA GLN A 24 23.78 2.85 -3.05
C GLN A 24 22.63 3.17 -4.01
N LEU A 25 22.92 3.78 -5.15
CA LEU A 25 21.93 4.26 -6.13
C LEU A 25 22.16 3.59 -7.49
N HIS A 26 21.09 3.24 -8.21
CA HIS A 26 21.17 2.89 -9.64
C HIS A 26 21.28 4.15 -10.51
N ASP A 27 21.59 3.99 -11.82
CA ASP A 27 22.04 5.12 -12.64
C ASP A 27 20.98 6.24 -12.76
N LYS A 28 19.70 5.95 -12.92
CA LYS A 28 18.65 6.99 -12.94
C LYS A 28 18.46 7.68 -11.58
N GLN A 29 18.60 6.94 -10.48
CA GLN A 29 18.63 7.55 -9.14
C GLN A 29 19.86 8.44 -8.95
N LYS A 30 21.04 8.07 -9.52
CA LYS A 30 22.22 8.94 -9.51
C LYS A 30 21.99 10.21 -10.29
N VAL A 31 21.35 10.11 -11.47
CA VAL A 31 20.97 11.29 -12.26
C VAL A 31 20.04 12.20 -11.46
N ALA A 32 18.95 11.67 -10.92
CA ALA A 32 18.02 12.47 -10.12
C ALA A 32 18.71 13.09 -8.89
N MET A 33 19.53 12.32 -8.17
CA MET A 33 20.26 12.81 -6.99
C MET A 33 21.28 13.91 -7.39
N SER A 34 21.99 13.76 -8.53
CA SER A 34 22.92 14.79 -8.99
C SER A 34 22.19 16.09 -9.34
N LEU A 35 21.04 16.03 -10.00
CA LEU A 35 20.19 17.20 -10.28
C LEU A 35 19.68 17.88 -9.01
N LEU A 36 19.34 17.10 -7.97
CA LEU A 36 18.85 17.61 -6.70
C LEU A 36 19.95 18.30 -5.87
N LEU A 37 21.19 17.83 -5.95
CA LEU A 37 22.33 18.35 -5.20
C LEU A 37 23.10 19.47 -5.93
N ASP A 38 22.93 19.59 -7.24
CA ASP A 38 23.55 20.64 -8.02
C ASP A 38 22.67 21.90 -8.09
N HIS A 39 23.10 22.97 -7.47
CA HIS A 39 22.44 24.28 -7.47
C HIS A 39 22.96 25.23 -8.57
N GLN A 40 23.65 24.72 -9.57
CA GLN A 40 24.11 25.47 -10.76
C GLN A 40 23.29 25.14 -12.02
N ASN A 41 22.52 24.07 -12.02
CA ASN A 41 21.86 23.55 -13.23
C ASN A 41 20.53 24.25 -13.59
N GLY A 42 20.05 25.21 -12.81
CA GLY A 42 18.78 25.93 -13.05
C GLY A 42 17.51 25.10 -12.85
N ILE A 43 17.62 23.79 -12.59
CA ILE A 43 16.46 22.91 -12.42
C ILE A 43 15.85 23.07 -11.03
N THR A 44 14.57 23.45 -10.97
CA THR A 44 13.83 23.62 -9.71
C THR A 44 12.81 22.53 -9.43
N GLU A 45 12.26 21.90 -10.47
CA GLU A 45 11.23 20.87 -10.39
C GLU A 45 11.70 19.59 -11.08
N ILE A 46 11.72 18.49 -10.35
CA ILE A 46 12.15 17.18 -10.85
C ILE A 46 11.01 16.17 -10.66
N LEU A 47 10.54 15.58 -11.76
CA LEU A 47 9.65 14.43 -11.71
C LEU A 47 10.48 13.17 -11.94
N TYR A 48 10.51 12.31 -10.93
CA TYR A 48 11.16 11.00 -10.96
C TYR A 48 10.11 9.90 -11.01
N GLY A 49 10.15 9.07 -12.03
CA GLY A 49 9.21 7.98 -12.20
C GLY A 49 8.89 7.69 -13.65
N GLY A 50 7.88 6.86 -13.88
CA GLY A 50 7.43 6.49 -15.25
C GLY A 50 7.15 5.01 -15.40
N ALA A 51 7.48 4.16 -14.42
CA ALA A 51 7.05 2.76 -14.35
C ALA A 51 7.22 2.19 -12.95
N ALA A 52 6.46 1.14 -12.63
CA ALA A 52 6.57 0.43 -11.38
C ALA A 52 7.85 -0.42 -11.33
N GLY A 53 8.42 -0.57 -10.16
CA GLY A 53 9.46 -1.55 -9.92
C GLY A 53 10.87 -1.00 -9.80
N GLY A 54 11.24 -0.59 -8.60
CA GLY A 54 12.63 -0.29 -8.22
C GLY A 54 13.55 -1.51 -8.09
N GLY A 55 13.21 -2.68 -8.64
CA GLY A 55 14.10 -3.84 -8.76
C GLY A 55 13.96 -4.93 -7.68
N LYS A 56 13.16 -4.77 -6.66
CA LYS A 56 13.08 -5.64 -5.49
C LYS A 56 11.91 -6.62 -5.60
N CYS A 57 12.18 -7.92 -5.71
CA CYS A 57 11.12 -8.90 -5.90
C CYS A 57 11.46 -10.27 -5.34
N VAL A 58 10.42 -11.09 -5.14
CA VAL A 58 10.50 -12.45 -4.62
C VAL A 58 9.74 -13.43 -5.52
N HIS A 59 10.11 -14.72 -5.44
CA HIS A 59 9.50 -15.79 -6.24
C HIS A 59 7.98 -15.89 -6.05
N GLU A 60 7.24 -16.21 -7.11
CA GLU A 60 5.78 -16.31 -7.15
C GLU A 60 5.17 -17.18 -6.03
N ASP A 61 5.81 -18.27 -5.68
CA ASP A 61 5.38 -19.20 -4.63
C ASP A 61 5.86 -18.78 -3.22
N THR A 62 6.39 -17.57 -3.05
CA THR A 62 6.72 -17.03 -1.73
C THR A 62 5.44 -16.83 -0.93
N HIS A 63 5.29 -17.58 0.17
CA HIS A 63 4.15 -17.45 1.07
C HIS A 63 4.27 -16.17 1.90
N ILE A 64 3.41 -15.21 1.63
CA ILE A 64 3.29 -13.97 2.39
C ILE A 64 2.37 -14.23 3.59
N TYR A 65 2.82 -13.87 4.78
CA TYR A 65 2.11 -14.11 6.01
C TYR A 65 1.09 -13.01 6.28
N LEU A 66 -0.20 -13.39 6.45
CA LEU A 66 -1.29 -12.49 6.75
C LEU A 66 -1.45 -12.32 8.27
N SER A 67 -1.98 -11.17 8.69
CA SER A 67 -2.21 -10.83 10.10
C SER A 67 -3.18 -11.79 10.79
N ASN A 68 -4.13 -12.36 10.05
CA ASN A 68 -5.11 -13.34 10.53
C ASN A 68 -4.56 -14.79 10.64
N GLY A 69 -3.24 -14.99 10.58
CA GLY A 69 -2.61 -16.30 10.69
C GLY A 69 -2.56 -17.12 9.41
N LYS A 70 -3.26 -16.74 8.37
CA LYS A 70 -3.22 -17.40 7.07
C LYS A 70 -1.97 -16.98 6.29
N SER A 71 -1.69 -17.66 5.20
CA SER A 71 -0.71 -17.22 4.21
C SER A 71 -1.29 -17.35 2.81
N LYS A 72 -0.88 -16.44 1.93
CA LYS A 72 -1.15 -16.52 0.48
C LYS A 72 0.18 -16.55 -0.26
N MET A 73 0.25 -17.22 -1.39
CA MET A 73 1.39 -17.01 -2.29
C MET A 73 1.40 -15.55 -2.72
N ILE A 74 2.59 -14.96 -2.93
CA ILE A 74 2.67 -13.55 -3.31
C ILE A 74 1.88 -13.25 -4.60
N LYS A 75 1.81 -14.22 -5.52
CA LYS A 75 0.98 -14.14 -6.73
C LYS A 75 -0.53 -14.00 -6.45
N ASP A 76 -1.02 -14.44 -5.30
CA ASP A 76 -2.43 -14.44 -4.91
C ASP A 76 -2.77 -13.30 -3.94
N ILE A 77 -1.78 -12.51 -3.50
CA ILE A 77 -1.98 -11.31 -2.68
C ILE A 77 -2.71 -10.25 -3.51
N VAL A 78 -3.62 -9.51 -2.88
CA VAL A 78 -4.33 -8.37 -3.48
C VAL A 78 -4.15 -7.11 -2.65
N VAL A 79 -4.28 -5.95 -3.29
CA VAL A 79 -4.29 -4.64 -2.60
C VAL A 79 -5.44 -4.64 -1.59
N GLY A 80 -5.12 -4.22 -0.35
CA GLY A 80 -6.06 -4.25 0.77
C GLY A 80 -5.90 -5.46 1.70
N ASP A 81 -5.15 -6.52 1.32
CA ASP A 81 -4.78 -7.60 2.25
C ASP A 81 -3.95 -7.05 3.42
N ASP A 82 -4.18 -7.58 4.63
CA ASP A 82 -3.39 -7.26 5.82
C ASP A 82 -2.30 -8.33 6.00
N VAL A 83 -1.04 -7.98 5.70
CA VAL A 83 0.13 -8.86 5.80
C VAL A 83 0.92 -8.59 7.08
N LEU A 84 1.78 -9.53 7.48
CA LEU A 84 2.74 -9.28 8.55
C LEU A 84 3.97 -8.53 8.04
N SER A 85 4.39 -7.55 8.82
CA SER A 85 5.50 -6.65 8.58
C SER A 85 6.28 -6.42 9.88
N VAL A 86 7.35 -5.64 9.82
CA VAL A 86 8.18 -5.29 10.98
C VAL A 86 8.20 -3.78 11.14
N ASP A 87 7.86 -3.31 12.34
CA ASP A 87 7.88 -1.88 12.68
C ASP A 87 9.29 -1.34 12.98
N GLY A 88 9.40 -0.03 13.23
CA GLY A 88 10.67 0.62 13.57
C GLY A 88 11.30 0.17 14.89
N LYS A 89 10.57 -0.55 15.75
CA LYS A 89 11.05 -1.14 17.00
C LYS A 89 11.31 -2.65 16.88
N TYR A 90 11.23 -3.18 15.67
CA TYR A 90 11.40 -4.60 15.34
C TYR A 90 10.30 -5.52 15.90
N ASN A 91 9.08 -5.00 16.18
CA ASN A 91 7.92 -5.82 16.49
C ASN A 91 7.25 -6.28 15.20
N VAL A 92 6.68 -7.49 15.22
CA VAL A 92 5.86 -8.00 14.11
C VAL A 92 4.45 -7.42 14.21
N VAL A 93 4.03 -6.68 13.20
CA VAL A 93 2.77 -5.93 13.15
C VAL A 93 2.00 -6.21 11.86
N ALA A 94 0.68 -5.97 11.89
CA ALA A 94 -0.14 -5.99 10.69
C ALA A 94 0.18 -4.77 9.80
N SER A 95 0.24 -4.98 8.50
CA SER A 95 0.55 -3.97 7.49
C SER A 95 -0.33 -4.17 6.27
N LYS A 96 -0.99 -3.12 5.81
CA LYS A 96 -1.87 -3.19 4.65
C LYS A 96 -1.07 -3.20 3.35
N VAL A 97 -1.42 -4.08 2.43
CA VAL A 97 -0.87 -4.06 1.06
C VAL A 97 -1.47 -2.88 0.32
N THR A 98 -0.62 -1.96 -0.13
CA THR A 98 -0.98 -0.73 -0.86
C THR A 98 -0.76 -0.86 -2.36
N GLY A 99 0.10 -1.78 -2.78
CA GLY A 99 0.40 -2.08 -4.16
C GLY A 99 0.87 -3.52 -4.34
N LYS A 100 0.66 -4.08 -5.54
CA LYS A 100 1.20 -5.37 -5.96
C LYS A 100 1.72 -5.27 -7.37
N VAL A 101 2.86 -5.87 -7.62
CA VAL A 101 3.51 -5.91 -8.91
C VAL A 101 3.86 -7.36 -9.25
N ASP A 102 3.38 -7.85 -10.39
CA ASP A 102 3.89 -9.05 -11.02
C ASP A 102 5.20 -8.69 -11.72
N VAL A 103 6.31 -9.16 -11.20
CA VAL A 103 7.64 -8.80 -11.68
C VAL A 103 8.10 -9.75 -12.79
N GLY A 104 7.46 -10.90 -12.92
CA GLY A 104 7.69 -11.91 -13.94
C GLY A 104 8.89 -12.80 -13.78
N MET A 105 9.32 -13.40 -14.89
CA MET A 105 10.45 -14.35 -14.91
C MET A 105 11.77 -13.62 -14.72
N LYS A 106 12.48 -13.93 -13.66
CA LYS A 106 13.71 -13.23 -13.25
C LYS A 106 14.74 -14.22 -12.74
N ASP A 107 16.03 -13.97 -13.03
CA ASP A 107 17.11 -14.66 -12.34
C ASP A 107 17.12 -14.24 -10.88
N GLY A 108 17.13 -15.22 -10.02
CA GLY A 108 17.10 -15.00 -8.58
C GLY A 108 18.30 -15.64 -7.88
N LEU A 109 18.34 -15.36 -6.59
CA LEU A 109 19.21 -16.04 -5.63
C LEU A 109 18.32 -16.77 -4.64
N LEU A 110 18.48 -18.09 -4.55
CA LEU A 110 17.85 -18.92 -3.54
C LEU A 110 18.67 -18.87 -2.27
N PHE A 111 18.18 -18.16 -1.29
CA PHE A 111 18.72 -18.14 0.06
C PHE A 111 18.18 -19.30 0.87
N ARG A 112 19.04 -20.13 1.40
CA ARG A 112 18.71 -21.13 2.42
C ARG A 112 19.27 -20.69 3.76
N VAL A 113 18.39 -20.59 4.75
CA VAL A 113 18.74 -20.13 6.09
C VAL A 113 18.79 -21.35 7.03
N PHE A 114 19.68 -21.34 8.02
CA PHE A 114 19.66 -22.37 9.06
C PHE A 114 18.30 -22.40 9.74
N GLY A 115 17.75 -23.60 9.98
CA GLY A 115 16.41 -23.77 10.49
C GLY A 115 15.34 -24.17 9.45
N GLY A 116 15.76 -24.26 8.17
CA GLY A 116 14.96 -24.79 7.07
C GLY A 116 14.15 -23.77 6.28
N ASP A 117 14.39 -22.47 6.52
CA ASP A 117 13.80 -21.39 5.75
C ASP A 117 14.52 -21.21 4.43
N SER A 118 13.76 -20.86 3.41
CA SER A 118 14.33 -20.48 2.12
C SER A 118 13.42 -19.50 1.39
N VAL A 119 14.02 -18.55 0.69
CA VAL A 119 13.34 -17.62 -0.19
C VAL A 119 14.18 -17.41 -1.44
N THR A 120 13.52 -17.35 -2.59
CA THR A 120 14.16 -16.92 -3.83
C THR A 120 13.79 -15.45 -4.07
N VAL A 121 14.80 -14.62 -4.24
CA VAL A 121 14.67 -13.18 -4.40
C VAL A 121 15.53 -12.71 -5.56
N SER A 122 15.29 -11.52 -6.08
CA SER A 122 16.18 -10.84 -7.01
C SER A 122 17.53 -10.48 -6.36
N LYS A 123 18.56 -10.34 -7.17
CA LYS A 123 19.94 -10.04 -6.69
C LYS A 123 20.04 -8.73 -5.90
N ASP A 124 19.18 -7.79 -6.21
CA ASP A 124 19.08 -6.46 -5.59
C ASP A 124 18.11 -6.39 -4.41
N HIS A 125 17.43 -7.50 -4.08
CA HIS A 125 16.46 -7.54 -2.98
C HIS A 125 17.18 -7.34 -1.64
N PRO A 126 16.78 -6.36 -0.79
CA PRO A 126 17.44 -6.13 0.49
C PRO A 126 16.89 -7.06 1.57
N PHE A 127 17.81 -7.62 2.33
CA PHE A 127 17.58 -8.36 3.57
C PHE A 127 17.95 -7.51 4.77
N LEU A 128 17.16 -7.60 5.82
CA LEU A 128 17.54 -7.07 7.12
C LEU A 128 18.59 -8.01 7.74
N VAL A 129 19.81 -7.52 7.89
CA VAL A 129 21.00 -8.31 8.30
C VAL A 129 21.58 -7.78 9.59
N TYR A 130 21.95 -8.65 10.52
CA TYR A 130 22.67 -8.27 11.73
C TYR A 130 24.20 -8.32 11.49
N ASN A 131 24.83 -7.17 11.63
CA ASN A 131 26.28 -7.06 11.47
C ASN A 131 26.84 -6.07 12.51
N ASN A 132 27.84 -6.53 13.29
CA ASN A 132 28.60 -5.73 14.27
C ASN A 132 27.73 -4.86 15.21
N GLY A 133 26.70 -5.47 15.82
CA GLY A 133 25.91 -4.83 16.87
C GLY A 133 24.61 -4.18 16.43
N ASN A 134 24.38 -3.98 15.13
CA ASN A 134 23.15 -3.32 14.64
C ASN A 134 22.54 -4.01 13.41
N PRO A 135 21.22 -4.09 13.31
CA PRO A 135 20.53 -4.49 12.08
C PRO A 135 20.71 -3.45 10.97
N LYS A 136 20.91 -3.91 9.74
CA LYS A 136 20.98 -3.05 8.54
C LYS A 136 20.41 -3.78 7.32
N TRP A 137 19.87 -3.02 6.37
CA TRP A 137 19.46 -3.55 5.09
C TRP A 137 20.66 -3.75 4.17
N VAL A 138 20.81 -4.95 3.60
CA VAL A 138 21.92 -5.34 2.70
C VAL A 138 21.29 -6.08 1.50
N VAL A 139 21.65 -5.67 0.30
CA VAL A 139 21.17 -6.30 -0.94
C VAL A 139 21.68 -7.73 -1.09
N ALA A 140 20.86 -8.58 -1.70
CA ALA A 140 21.08 -10.02 -1.79
C ALA A 140 22.44 -10.41 -2.41
N ASP A 141 22.90 -9.69 -3.44
CA ASP A 141 24.17 -9.96 -4.11
C ASP A 141 25.42 -9.64 -3.28
N LYS A 142 25.28 -8.90 -2.18
CA LYS A 142 26.35 -8.57 -1.23
C LYS A 142 26.42 -9.51 -0.05
N LEU A 143 25.49 -10.46 0.04
CA LEU A 143 25.42 -11.41 1.13
C LEU A 143 26.25 -12.65 0.81
N SER A 144 26.83 -13.24 1.86
CA SER A 144 27.60 -14.46 1.81
C SER A 144 27.04 -15.50 2.80
N PRO A 145 27.26 -16.80 2.56
CA PRO A 145 27.00 -17.82 3.57
C PRO A 145 27.67 -17.44 4.89
N GLY A 146 26.92 -17.49 6.00
CA GLY A 146 27.37 -17.05 7.32
C GLY A 146 26.78 -15.72 7.79
N ASP A 147 26.35 -14.84 6.88
CA ASP A 147 25.63 -13.63 7.24
C ASP A 147 24.29 -13.95 7.94
N CYS A 148 23.83 -13.06 8.83
CA CYS A 148 22.65 -13.30 9.65
C CYS A 148 21.47 -12.44 9.18
N VAL A 149 20.46 -13.06 8.56
CA VAL A 149 19.24 -12.42 8.06
C VAL A 149 18.08 -12.50 9.06
N ALA A 150 17.22 -11.49 9.07
CA ALA A 150 16.08 -11.37 9.97
C ALA A 150 14.96 -12.37 9.63
N VAL A 151 14.48 -13.07 10.67
CA VAL A 151 13.32 -13.95 10.63
C VAL A 151 12.42 -13.65 11.83
N PRO A 152 11.08 -13.83 11.74
CA PRO A 152 10.22 -13.63 12.91
C PRO A 152 10.54 -14.65 14.01
N GLN A 153 10.54 -14.18 15.25
CA GLN A 153 10.63 -14.99 16.46
C GLN A 153 9.27 -15.24 17.06
N LYS A 154 8.38 -14.25 17.01
CA LYS A 154 6.99 -14.34 17.43
C LYS A 154 6.11 -13.64 16.41
N GLU A 155 4.94 -14.22 16.13
CA GLU A 155 3.85 -13.60 15.38
C GLU A 155 2.72 -13.22 16.34
N PRO A 156 1.87 -12.23 16.02
CA PRO A 156 0.67 -11.95 16.81
C PRO A 156 -0.24 -13.19 16.90
N SER A 157 -0.73 -13.53 18.07
CA SER A 157 -1.74 -14.59 18.27
C SER A 157 -3.13 -14.07 17.89
N GLY A 158 -4.02 -14.97 17.45
CA GLY A 158 -5.40 -14.66 17.18
C GLY A 158 -6.25 -14.58 18.47
N THR A 159 -7.52 -14.24 18.28
CA THR A 159 -8.50 -14.16 19.37
C THR A 159 -9.71 -15.08 19.15
N ARG A 160 -9.72 -15.85 18.08
CA ARG A 160 -10.85 -16.68 17.69
C ARG A 160 -11.02 -17.88 18.62
N CYS A 161 -12.25 -18.15 19.04
CA CYS A 161 -12.63 -19.23 19.97
C CYS A 161 -13.94 -19.89 19.52
N ASP A 162 -13.96 -20.49 18.31
CA ASP A 162 -15.16 -21.13 17.75
C ASP A 162 -15.51 -22.42 18.46
N TYR A 163 -14.55 -23.06 19.13
CA TYR A 163 -14.67 -24.30 19.88
C TYR A 163 -14.07 -24.16 21.27
N SER A 164 -14.47 -25.08 22.17
CA SER A 164 -13.81 -25.18 23.48
C SER A 164 -12.35 -25.65 23.34
N THR A 165 -11.52 -25.33 24.32
CA THR A 165 -10.12 -25.75 24.37
C THR A 165 -9.97 -27.28 24.26
N ASN A 166 -10.85 -28.05 24.89
CA ASN A 166 -10.90 -29.53 24.77
C ASN A 166 -11.19 -29.99 23.32
N MET A 167 -12.06 -29.28 22.59
CA MET A 167 -12.34 -29.59 21.18
C MET A 167 -11.14 -29.30 20.28
N TYR A 168 -10.37 -28.24 20.55
CA TYR A 168 -9.13 -28.00 19.79
C TYR A 168 -8.09 -29.10 20.07
N GLU A 169 -7.96 -29.57 21.29
CA GLU A 169 -7.09 -30.71 21.62
C GLU A 169 -7.58 -31.98 20.91
N PHE A 170 -8.89 -32.25 20.92
CA PHE A 170 -9.50 -33.36 20.19
C PHE A 170 -9.20 -33.31 18.68
N PHE A 171 -9.37 -32.15 18.06
CA PHE A 171 -8.97 -31.98 16.64
C PHE A 171 -7.47 -32.20 16.42
N GLY A 172 -6.64 -31.78 17.38
CA GLY A 172 -5.20 -32.07 17.33
C GLY A 172 -4.87 -33.55 17.23
N TYR A 173 -5.55 -34.40 18.03
CA TYR A 173 -5.44 -35.84 17.94
C TYR A 173 -5.87 -36.39 16.59
N LEU A 174 -6.97 -35.87 16.00
CA LEU A 174 -7.48 -36.30 14.70
C LEU A 174 -6.56 -35.85 13.55
N ILE A 175 -5.98 -34.66 13.63
CA ILE A 175 -5.02 -34.16 12.64
C ILE A 175 -3.78 -35.04 12.61
N GLY A 176 -3.27 -35.44 13.77
CA GLY A 176 -2.17 -36.40 13.84
C GLY A 176 -2.61 -37.77 13.30
N ASN A 177 -3.15 -38.62 14.15
CA ASN A 177 -3.38 -40.02 13.85
C ASN A 177 -4.78 -40.39 13.36
N GLY A 178 -5.66 -39.42 13.05
CA GLY A 178 -6.98 -39.68 12.52
C GLY A 178 -6.96 -40.24 11.10
N SER A 179 -7.74 -41.32 10.82
CA SER A 179 -8.09 -41.78 9.49
C SER A 179 -9.54 -41.34 9.21
N LEU A 180 -9.70 -40.29 8.43
CA LEU A 180 -10.93 -39.48 8.33
C LEU A 180 -11.57 -39.52 6.93
N THR A 181 -11.00 -40.28 5.98
CA THR A 181 -11.47 -40.32 4.59
C THR A 181 -12.71 -41.16 4.41
N THR A 182 -12.80 -42.27 5.11
CA THR A 182 -13.91 -43.27 4.99
C THR A 182 -14.74 -43.42 6.23
N GLY A 183 -14.35 -42.77 7.34
CA GLY A 183 -15.00 -42.83 8.63
C GLY A 183 -14.22 -42.07 9.70
N LEU A 184 -14.76 -42.03 10.91
CA LEU A 184 -14.08 -41.42 12.04
C LEU A 184 -13.33 -42.51 12.80
N THR A 185 -12.06 -42.70 12.50
CA THR A 185 -11.19 -43.63 13.19
C THR A 185 -9.86 -42.95 13.55
N ILE A 186 -9.27 -43.42 14.65
CA ILE A 186 -7.96 -42.95 15.10
C ILE A 186 -7.11 -44.19 15.46
N SER A 187 -5.81 -44.14 15.17
CA SER A 187 -4.88 -45.22 15.52
C SER A 187 -4.02 -44.77 16.70
N MET A 188 -3.99 -45.55 17.77
CA MET A 188 -3.22 -45.20 18.98
C MET A 188 -2.59 -46.41 19.61
N ALA A 189 -1.27 -46.39 19.82
CA ALA A 189 -0.54 -47.44 20.53
C ALA A 189 -0.26 -47.09 21.99
N ASP A 190 -0.45 -45.83 22.38
CA ASP A 190 -0.16 -45.28 23.68
C ASP A 190 -1.42 -45.23 24.55
N ASN A 191 -1.42 -45.96 25.69
CA ASN A 191 -2.57 -46.03 26.54
C ASN A 191 -2.89 -44.70 27.23
N GLY A 192 -1.89 -43.92 27.65
CA GLY A 192 -2.13 -42.61 28.28
C GLY A 192 -2.70 -41.58 27.30
N ALA A 193 -2.22 -41.60 26.05
CA ALA A 193 -2.80 -40.77 24.99
C ALA A 193 -4.23 -41.21 24.63
N LEU A 194 -4.51 -42.52 24.67
CA LEU A 194 -5.84 -43.08 24.43
C LEU A 194 -6.84 -42.70 25.54
N GLU A 195 -6.44 -42.80 26.79
CA GLU A 195 -7.25 -42.39 27.92
C GLU A 195 -7.60 -40.89 27.87
N ARG A 196 -6.58 -40.03 27.62
CA ARG A 196 -6.81 -38.60 27.45
C ARG A 196 -7.74 -38.31 26.29
N PHE A 197 -7.52 -38.93 25.12
CA PHE A 197 -8.38 -38.76 23.97
C PHE A 197 -9.83 -39.23 24.24
N GLY A 198 -10.00 -40.30 25.00
CA GLY A 198 -11.32 -40.80 25.43
C GLY A 198 -12.10 -39.75 26.23
N GLY A 199 -11.40 -39.00 27.10
CA GLY A 199 -12.00 -37.91 27.87
C GLY A 199 -12.27 -36.62 27.03
N LEU A 200 -11.79 -36.56 25.81
CA LEU A 200 -12.02 -35.42 24.86
C LEU A 200 -13.13 -35.72 23.84
N VAL A 201 -13.59 -36.96 23.76
CA VAL A 201 -14.64 -37.32 22.80
C VAL A 201 -15.92 -36.56 23.12
N PRO A 202 -16.51 -35.85 22.15
CA PRO A 202 -17.67 -35.01 22.38
C PRO A 202 -18.88 -35.77 22.92
N ASP A 203 -19.74 -35.10 23.70
CA ASP A 203 -20.98 -35.66 24.24
C ASP A 203 -21.83 -36.29 23.13
N GLY A 204 -22.39 -37.47 23.46
CA GLY A 204 -23.18 -38.26 22.48
C GLY A 204 -22.35 -39.18 21.57
N TYR A 205 -21.02 -39.21 21.74
CA TYR A 205 -20.11 -40.10 21.02
C TYR A 205 -19.35 -41.02 21.99
N VAL A 206 -18.92 -42.17 21.51
CA VAL A 206 -18.10 -43.12 22.25
C VAL A 206 -17.00 -43.71 21.39
N LEU A 207 -15.89 -44.06 22.03
CA LEU A 207 -14.82 -44.85 21.41
C LEU A 207 -15.20 -46.32 21.39
N THR A 208 -15.05 -46.93 20.24
CA THR A 208 -15.24 -48.39 20.04
C THR A 208 -13.93 -49.00 19.56
N ASN A 209 -13.49 -50.10 20.16
CA ASN A 209 -12.31 -50.82 19.70
C ASN A 209 -12.59 -51.47 18.35
N GLY A 210 -11.78 -51.10 17.32
CA GLY A 210 -11.84 -51.60 15.94
C GLY A 210 -10.81 -52.72 15.67
N GLY A 211 -10.02 -53.12 16.67
CA GLY A 211 -8.93 -54.09 16.55
C GLY A 211 -7.60 -53.42 16.14
N SER A 212 -6.49 -54.14 16.39
CA SER A 212 -5.12 -53.69 16.01
C SER A 212 -4.78 -52.22 16.22
N LEU A 213 -5.01 -51.70 17.43
CA LEU A 213 -4.72 -50.30 17.84
C LEU A 213 -5.57 -49.22 17.11
N THR A 214 -6.66 -49.62 16.47
CA THR A 214 -7.58 -48.69 15.80
C THR A 214 -8.87 -48.54 16.60
N TYR A 215 -9.30 -47.29 16.76
CA TYR A 215 -10.50 -46.93 17.55
C TYR A 215 -11.44 -46.11 16.66
N GLY A 216 -12.74 -46.54 16.65
CA GLY A 216 -13.81 -45.84 15.95
C GLY A 216 -14.52 -44.83 16.86
N ILE A 217 -14.85 -43.65 16.39
CA ILE A 217 -15.68 -42.66 17.08
C ILE A 217 -17.12 -42.84 16.57
N ARG A 218 -18.00 -43.33 17.41
CA ARG A 218 -19.38 -43.67 17.00
C ARG A 218 -20.39 -42.95 17.89
N ARG A 219 -21.57 -42.64 17.33
CA ARG A 219 -22.67 -42.05 18.07
C ARG A 219 -23.26 -43.03 19.09
N PHE A 220 -23.52 -42.58 20.33
CA PHE A 220 -24.02 -43.42 21.42
C PHE A 220 -25.44 -43.94 21.12
N LYS A 221 -26.35 -43.14 20.52
CA LYS A 221 -27.71 -43.57 20.14
C LYS A 221 -27.79 -43.87 18.65
N ARG A 222 -28.23 -45.10 18.30
CA ARG A 222 -28.65 -45.44 16.95
C ARG A 222 -29.95 -44.70 16.62
N THR A 223 -30.00 -43.92 15.55
CA THR A 223 -31.23 -43.36 15.00
C THR A 223 -32.02 -44.48 14.31
N PRO A 224 -33.39 -44.51 14.46
CA PRO A 224 -34.20 -45.47 13.73
C PRO A 224 -34.10 -45.21 12.23
N LYS A 225 -33.95 -46.28 11.45
CA LYS A 225 -33.95 -46.38 9.99
C LYS A 225 -33.89 -45.05 9.21
N GLY A 226 -32.72 -44.71 8.73
CA GLY A 226 -32.42 -43.62 7.76
C GLY A 226 -30.94 -43.36 7.75
N TYR A 227 -30.36 -43.09 6.58
CA TYR A 227 -28.99 -42.62 6.45
C TYR A 227 -28.89 -41.21 7.04
N VAL A 228 -28.65 -41.11 8.34
CA VAL A 228 -28.31 -39.83 8.99
C VAL A 228 -26.81 -39.68 8.97
N ILE A 229 -26.33 -38.68 8.23
CA ILE A 229 -24.92 -38.32 8.19
C ILE A 229 -24.49 -37.94 9.62
N ASN A 230 -23.39 -38.55 10.10
CA ASN A 230 -22.84 -38.28 11.41
C ASN A 230 -22.46 -36.78 11.50
N PRO A 231 -23.09 -35.98 12.39
CA PRO A 231 -22.84 -34.54 12.48
C PRO A 231 -21.36 -34.20 12.68
N LEU A 232 -20.67 -34.94 13.56
CA LEU A 232 -19.23 -34.74 13.78
C LEU A 232 -18.40 -35.02 12.53
N TYR A 233 -18.81 -36.02 11.74
CA TYR A 233 -18.11 -36.30 10.45
C TYR A 233 -18.36 -35.21 9.41
N ASN A 234 -19.54 -34.61 9.39
CA ASN A 234 -19.85 -33.47 8.54
C ASN A 234 -18.99 -32.24 8.92
N GLU A 235 -18.90 -31.98 10.21
CA GLU A 235 -18.06 -30.90 10.72
C GLU A 235 -16.58 -31.07 10.35
N ILE A 236 -16.03 -32.28 10.55
CA ILE A 236 -14.68 -32.66 10.14
C ILE A 236 -14.48 -32.50 8.63
N LYS A 237 -15.50 -32.83 7.82
CA LYS A 237 -15.50 -32.64 6.38
C LYS A 237 -15.52 -31.16 5.99
N GLN A 238 -16.35 -30.34 6.67
CA GLN A 238 -16.39 -28.88 6.46
C GLN A 238 -15.06 -28.21 6.84
N LEU A 239 -14.39 -28.71 7.86
CA LEU A 239 -13.05 -28.27 8.25
C LEU A 239 -11.95 -28.77 7.29
N GLY A 240 -12.28 -29.55 6.25
CA GLY A 240 -11.33 -30.08 5.28
C GLY A 240 -10.37 -31.15 5.82
N LEU A 241 -10.67 -31.75 6.99
CA LEU A 241 -9.80 -32.73 7.65
C LEU A 241 -9.94 -34.15 7.08
N ASN A 242 -10.95 -34.40 6.23
CA ASN A 242 -11.21 -35.72 5.60
C ASN A 242 -10.27 -36.00 4.42
N THR A 243 -8.99 -35.79 4.58
CA THR A 243 -7.96 -35.94 3.55
C THR A 243 -6.96 -37.05 3.88
N LYS A 244 -6.24 -37.53 2.88
CA LYS A 244 -5.14 -38.50 3.06
C LYS A 244 -3.96 -37.82 3.80
N SER A 245 -3.19 -38.59 4.56
CA SER A 245 -2.07 -38.11 5.40
C SER A 245 -1.11 -37.17 4.67
N LYS A 246 -0.84 -37.39 3.37
CA LYS A 246 0.05 -36.56 2.54
C LYS A 246 -0.52 -35.15 2.26
N HIS A 247 -1.83 -34.98 2.37
CA HIS A 247 -2.54 -33.74 2.05
C HIS A 247 -3.20 -33.09 3.29
N LYS A 248 -2.95 -33.61 4.47
CA LYS A 248 -3.42 -32.99 5.72
C LYS A 248 -2.82 -31.60 5.88
N ALA A 249 -3.63 -30.66 6.36
CA ALA A 249 -3.28 -29.30 6.72
C ALA A 249 -4.06 -28.89 7.97
N ILE A 250 -3.65 -27.85 8.67
CA ILE A 250 -4.45 -27.21 9.71
C ILE A 250 -5.61 -26.44 9.03
N PRO A 251 -6.86 -26.60 9.48
CA PRO A 251 -7.97 -25.80 8.97
C PRO A 251 -7.64 -24.31 9.05
N GLU A 252 -7.99 -23.56 8.00
CA GLU A 252 -7.72 -22.12 7.98
C GLU A 252 -8.29 -21.37 9.17
N SER A 253 -9.48 -21.76 9.65
CA SER A 253 -10.10 -21.17 10.84
C SER A 253 -9.28 -21.38 12.13
N PHE A 254 -8.41 -22.41 12.17
CA PHE A 254 -7.56 -22.70 13.32
C PHE A 254 -6.22 -21.93 13.28
N MET A 255 -5.95 -21.19 12.22
CA MET A 255 -4.74 -20.38 12.14
C MET A 255 -4.84 -19.07 12.93
N ASP A 256 -6.05 -18.62 13.31
CA ASP A 256 -6.31 -17.36 14.01
C ASP A 256 -6.94 -17.55 15.40
N ILE A 257 -6.70 -18.68 16.02
CA ILE A 257 -7.20 -19.01 17.38
C ILE A 257 -6.33 -18.41 18.49
N SER A 258 -6.89 -18.35 19.69
CA SER A 258 -6.19 -17.85 20.90
C SER A 258 -4.96 -18.70 21.26
N GLU A 259 -4.03 -18.13 21.99
CA GLU A 259 -2.79 -18.79 22.42
C GLU A 259 -3.07 -20.10 23.20
N GLU A 260 -4.07 -20.11 24.08
CA GLU A 260 -4.50 -21.30 24.83
C GLU A 260 -4.97 -22.42 23.88
N ASN A 261 -5.79 -22.07 22.88
CA ASN A 261 -6.31 -23.02 21.92
C ASN A 261 -5.23 -23.55 20.95
N ILE A 262 -4.21 -22.75 20.67
CA ILE A 262 -3.02 -23.20 19.93
C ILE A 262 -2.29 -24.29 20.73
N TYR A 263 -2.06 -24.08 22.01
CA TYR A 263 -1.42 -25.09 22.87
C TYR A 263 -2.25 -26.37 22.98
N ALA A 264 -3.57 -26.26 23.08
CA ALA A 264 -4.47 -27.43 23.10
C ALA A 264 -4.39 -28.24 21.78
N LEU A 265 -4.45 -27.55 20.62
CA LEU A 265 -4.30 -28.19 19.31
C LEU A 265 -2.94 -28.89 19.15
N LEU A 266 -1.85 -28.21 19.54
CA LEU A 266 -0.50 -28.76 19.53
C LEU A 266 -0.36 -29.95 20.49
N SER A 267 -1.04 -29.94 21.63
CA SER A 267 -1.06 -31.07 22.58
C SER A 267 -1.51 -32.37 21.88
N GLY A 268 -2.65 -32.34 21.21
CA GLY A 268 -3.15 -33.52 20.47
C GLY A 268 -2.21 -33.97 19.34
N ILE A 269 -1.65 -33.04 18.58
CA ILE A 269 -0.71 -33.37 17.47
C ILE A 269 0.59 -33.99 18.03
N ILE A 270 1.15 -33.42 19.11
CA ILE A 270 2.41 -33.93 19.68
C ILE A 270 2.17 -35.26 20.41
N ALA A 271 1.01 -35.41 21.08
CA ALA A 271 0.66 -36.63 21.75
C ALA A 271 0.59 -37.82 20.78
N THR A 272 0.14 -37.60 19.54
CA THR A 272 0.04 -38.64 18.50
C THR A 272 1.34 -38.79 17.72
N ASP A 273 1.65 -37.85 16.82
CA ASP A 273 2.77 -37.92 15.86
C ASP A 273 4.08 -37.36 16.38
N GLY A 274 4.05 -36.72 17.54
CA GLY A 274 5.25 -36.19 18.18
C GLY A 274 6.11 -37.28 18.86
N TYR A 275 7.41 -37.03 18.89
CA TYR A 275 8.35 -37.78 19.71
C TYR A 275 9.15 -36.85 20.62
N VAL A 276 9.46 -37.32 21.80
CA VAL A 276 10.26 -36.60 22.80
C VAL A 276 11.56 -37.37 23.05
N THR A 277 12.67 -36.67 22.97
CA THR A 277 14.01 -37.20 23.25
C THR A 277 14.74 -36.25 24.22
N LYS A 278 15.86 -36.72 24.79
CA LYS A 278 16.76 -35.85 25.59
C LYS A 278 17.26 -34.60 24.84
N ARG A 279 17.09 -34.54 23.49
CA ARG A 279 17.54 -33.44 22.62
C ARG A 279 16.38 -32.52 22.17
N GLY A 280 15.15 -32.74 22.61
CA GLY A 280 13.99 -31.93 22.27
C GLY A 280 12.77 -32.69 21.79
N VAL A 281 11.76 -31.95 21.39
CA VAL A 281 10.50 -32.42 20.83
C VAL A 281 10.54 -32.34 19.31
N GLY A 282 10.08 -33.37 18.62
CA GLY A 282 10.01 -33.41 17.17
C GLY A 282 8.71 -34.03 16.66
N ILE A 283 8.28 -33.65 15.47
CA ILE A 283 7.13 -34.21 14.76
C ILE A 283 7.59 -34.52 13.33
N THR A 284 7.28 -35.72 12.84
CA THR A 284 7.68 -36.15 11.47
C THR A 284 6.43 -36.58 10.71
N LEU A 285 6.10 -35.89 9.62
CA LEU A 285 4.88 -36.05 8.85
C LEU A 285 5.14 -36.16 7.34
N ALA A 286 4.24 -36.83 6.64
CA ALA A 286 4.27 -36.93 5.18
C ALA A 286 3.81 -35.62 4.49
N SER A 287 2.98 -34.83 5.15
CA SER A 287 2.49 -33.54 4.64
C SER A 287 3.49 -32.43 4.91
N LYS A 288 3.99 -31.81 3.85
CA LYS A 288 4.81 -30.59 3.92
C LYS A 288 3.97 -29.43 4.49
N GLN A 289 2.74 -29.26 3.97
CA GLN A 289 1.86 -28.18 4.39
C GLN A 289 1.60 -28.21 5.90
N LEU A 290 1.21 -29.38 6.44
CA LEU A 290 0.94 -29.53 7.86
C LEU A 290 2.14 -29.16 8.75
N ILE A 291 3.36 -29.50 8.33
CA ILE A 291 4.59 -29.12 9.07
C ILE A 291 4.79 -27.60 9.08
N TYR A 292 4.51 -26.91 7.96
CA TYR A 292 4.62 -25.45 7.91
C TYR A 292 3.50 -24.77 8.70
N ASP A 293 2.29 -25.31 8.68
CA ASP A 293 1.16 -24.81 9.49
C ASP A 293 1.47 -24.95 11.02
N ILE A 294 1.96 -26.11 11.45
CA ILE A 294 2.39 -26.34 12.84
C ILE A 294 3.47 -25.33 13.23
N ARG A 295 4.43 -25.07 12.36
CA ARG A 295 5.47 -24.08 12.61
C ARG A 295 4.90 -22.69 12.81
N ARG A 296 3.92 -22.28 12.01
CA ARG A 296 3.27 -20.97 12.15
C ARG A 296 2.51 -20.86 13.46
N LEU A 297 1.79 -21.92 13.88
CA LEU A 297 1.16 -21.96 15.19
C LEU A 297 2.20 -21.86 16.34
N LEU A 298 3.33 -22.54 16.21
CA LEU A 298 4.44 -22.42 17.17
C LEU A 298 5.01 -20.99 17.26
N LEU A 299 5.16 -20.30 16.11
CA LEU A 299 5.62 -18.90 16.10
C LEU A 299 4.61 -17.96 16.78
N ARG A 300 3.32 -18.20 16.65
CA ARG A 300 2.28 -17.40 17.32
C ARG A 300 2.33 -17.48 18.84
N VAL A 301 2.78 -18.60 19.38
CA VAL A 301 3.06 -18.75 20.82
C VAL A 301 4.52 -18.50 21.18
N GLY A 302 5.30 -17.94 20.25
CA GLY A 302 6.71 -17.57 20.45
C GLY A 302 7.60 -18.78 20.67
N ILE A 303 7.31 -19.92 20.03
CA ILE A 303 8.13 -21.15 20.04
C ILE A 303 8.82 -21.29 18.69
N ASN A 304 10.15 -21.27 18.73
CA ASN A 304 10.97 -21.42 17.55
C ASN A 304 11.31 -22.89 17.27
N SER A 305 11.27 -23.26 16.01
CA SER A 305 11.53 -24.62 15.54
C SER A 305 12.39 -24.64 14.28
N ASN A 306 12.92 -25.80 13.95
CA ASN A 306 13.69 -26.05 12.76
C ASN A 306 12.98 -27.09 11.89
N ILE A 307 12.87 -26.86 10.59
CA ILE A 307 12.29 -27.79 9.63
C ILE A 307 13.42 -28.42 8.80
N ARG A 308 13.29 -29.71 8.53
CA ARG A 308 14.13 -30.42 7.57
C ARG A 308 13.37 -31.52 6.84
N SER A 309 13.77 -31.81 5.61
CA SER A 309 13.31 -32.99 4.90
C SER A 309 14.06 -34.23 5.39
N ARG A 310 13.38 -35.39 5.43
CA ARG A 310 13.94 -36.70 5.77
C ARG A 310 13.48 -37.74 4.78
N VAL A 311 14.32 -38.73 4.54
CA VAL A 311 13.92 -39.99 3.90
C VAL A 311 13.71 -41.01 5.00
N VAL A 312 12.47 -41.50 5.13
CA VAL A 312 12.11 -42.53 6.10
C VAL A 312 12.03 -43.86 5.36
N LYS A 313 12.71 -44.86 5.91
CA LYS A 313 12.64 -46.24 5.38
C LYS A 313 11.60 -47.01 6.16
N LEU A 314 10.61 -47.57 5.45
CA LEU A 314 9.61 -48.47 6.03
C LEU A 314 9.64 -49.75 5.22
N LYS A 315 10.09 -50.83 5.85
CA LYS A 315 10.45 -52.10 5.15
C LYS A 315 11.42 -51.77 3.99
N ASP A 316 11.14 -52.19 2.74
CA ASP A 316 11.97 -51.93 1.58
C ASP A 316 11.66 -50.66 0.81
N GLN A 317 10.69 -49.88 1.26
CA GLN A 317 10.27 -48.64 0.61
C GLN A 317 10.85 -47.42 1.31
N ARG A 318 11.22 -46.39 0.54
CA ARG A 318 11.69 -45.10 1.01
C ARG A 318 10.63 -44.03 0.73
N PHE A 319 10.30 -43.25 1.77
CA PHE A 319 9.32 -42.18 1.69
C PHE A 319 9.95 -40.85 2.09
N PHE A 320 9.64 -39.79 1.36
CA PHE A 320 9.93 -38.43 1.79
C PHE A 320 8.99 -38.01 2.91
N ALA A 321 9.56 -37.47 3.98
CA ALA A 321 8.85 -36.91 5.11
C ALA A 321 9.47 -35.57 5.51
N TRP A 322 8.72 -34.78 6.23
CA TRP A 322 9.18 -33.51 6.77
C TRP A 322 9.19 -33.60 8.29
N GLU A 323 10.24 -33.07 8.90
CA GLU A 323 10.42 -33.08 10.35
C GLU A 323 10.51 -31.64 10.85
N ILE A 324 9.72 -31.30 11.86
CA ILE A 324 9.86 -30.08 12.66
C ILE A 324 10.47 -30.46 14.00
N LYS A 325 11.45 -29.68 14.49
CA LYS A 325 12.17 -29.97 15.74
C LYS A 325 12.31 -28.73 16.62
N ILE A 326 11.96 -28.87 17.89
CA ILE A 326 12.05 -27.90 18.96
C ILE A 326 13.15 -28.34 19.91
N THR A 327 14.21 -27.53 20.09
CA THR A 327 15.43 -27.97 20.81
C THR A 327 15.93 -27.00 21.88
N ARG A 328 15.47 -25.73 21.92
CA ARG A 328 15.91 -24.75 22.92
C ARG A 328 15.18 -24.93 24.24
N ASN A 329 15.88 -24.79 25.36
CA ASN A 329 15.28 -24.94 26.69
C ASN A 329 14.10 -24.02 26.93
N GLU A 330 14.15 -22.75 26.52
CA GLU A 330 13.07 -21.79 26.62
C GLU A 330 11.80 -22.26 25.89
N ASN A 331 11.96 -22.84 24.67
CA ASN A 331 10.86 -23.37 23.88
C ASN A 331 10.31 -24.67 24.44
N LEU A 332 11.20 -25.55 24.93
CA LEU A 332 10.82 -26.82 25.58
C LEU A 332 10.09 -26.55 26.89
N LYS A 333 10.48 -25.51 27.63
CA LYS A 333 9.78 -25.06 28.84
C LYS A 333 8.34 -24.65 28.50
N LYS A 334 8.13 -23.82 27.49
CA LYS A 334 6.78 -23.42 27.02
C LYS A 334 5.93 -24.62 26.64
N ILE A 335 6.47 -25.58 25.89
CA ILE A 335 5.77 -26.83 25.55
C ILE A 335 5.41 -27.62 26.80
N SER A 336 6.36 -27.78 27.73
CA SER A 336 6.15 -28.54 28.97
C SER A 336 5.11 -27.90 29.86
N GLU A 337 5.05 -26.58 29.97
CA GLU A 337 4.13 -25.85 30.84
C GLU A 337 2.71 -25.74 30.28
N ASN A 338 2.55 -25.73 28.93
CA ASN A 338 1.28 -25.37 28.28
C ASN A 338 0.67 -26.49 27.44
N CYS A 339 1.43 -27.55 27.09
CA CYS A 339 0.91 -28.68 26.33
C CYS A 339 0.70 -29.91 27.18
N ASN A 340 -0.45 -30.58 27.02
CA ASN A 340 -0.70 -31.89 27.59
C ASN A 340 -0.14 -32.97 26.61
N LEU A 341 1.01 -33.54 26.96
CA LEU A 341 1.70 -34.53 26.13
C LEU A 341 1.49 -35.96 26.55
N ALA A 342 0.51 -36.22 27.42
CA ALA A 342 0.30 -37.49 28.05
C ALA A 342 1.60 -38.03 28.74
N HIS A 343 1.93 -39.30 28.62
CA HIS A 343 3.15 -39.87 29.21
C HIS A 343 4.46 -39.36 28.59
N LYS A 344 4.44 -38.68 27.42
CA LYS A 344 5.64 -38.10 26.78
C LYS A 344 6.16 -36.89 27.57
N HIS A 345 5.36 -36.30 28.43
CA HIS A 345 5.72 -35.12 29.22
C HIS A 345 6.97 -35.38 30.10
N GLU A 346 7.02 -36.53 30.78
CA GLU A 346 8.12 -36.95 31.66
C GLU A 346 9.46 -37.12 30.94
N ARG A 347 9.46 -37.21 29.59
CA ARG A 347 10.65 -37.34 28.77
C ARG A 347 11.28 -36.03 28.41
N ILE A 348 10.65 -34.89 28.70
CA ILE A 348 11.21 -33.56 28.46
C ILE A 348 12.25 -33.26 29.53
N VAL A 349 13.50 -33.24 29.17
CA VAL A 349 14.62 -32.91 30.06
C VAL A 349 15.03 -31.46 29.83
N LEU A 350 14.70 -30.59 30.80
CA LEU A 350 15.19 -29.22 30.84
C LEU A 350 16.58 -29.23 31.46
N GLY A 351 17.62 -29.06 30.70
CA GLY A 351 19.00 -29.11 31.21
C GLY A 351 20.00 -28.56 30.20
N LYS A 352 21.29 -28.52 30.58
CA LYS A 352 22.36 -28.05 29.71
C LYS A 352 22.34 -28.81 28.39
N THR A 353 21.64 -28.30 27.39
CA THR A 353 21.89 -28.72 26.02
C THR A 353 23.29 -28.24 25.68
N ASN A 354 24.19 -29.18 25.54
CA ASN A 354 25.54 -28.93 24.95
C ASN A 354 25.32 -28.43 23.53
N LEU A 355 25.18 -27.12 23.38
CA LEU A 355 25.27 -26.42 22.11
C LEU A 355 26.73 -26.42 21.68
N MET A 356 27.21 -27.57 21.24
CA MET A 356 28.40 -27.62 20.41
C MET A 356 28.05 -27.03 19.04
N GLY A 357 28.43 -25.81 18.87
CA GLY A 357 28.19 -24.98 17.71
C GLY A 357 27.58 -23.65 18.12
N VAL A 358 28.40 -22.66 18.34
CA VAL A 358 28.01 -21.28 18.68
C VAL A 358 27.27 -20.68 17.48
N ASN A 359 25.98 -20.94 17.38
CA ASN A 359 25.12 -20.15 16.53
C ASN A 359 24.78 -18.89 17.30
N TYR A 360 25.52 -17.82 17.08
CA TYR A 360 25.18 -16.50 17.58
C TYR A 360 23.89 -16.06 16.85
N GLU A 361 22.77 -16.34 17.45
CA GLU A 361 21.47 -15.80 17.02
C GLU A 361 21.17 -14.61 17.92
N TYR A 362 21.09 -13.43 17.32
CA TYR A 362 20.70 -12.21 18.00
C TYR A 362 19.19 -12.03 17.89
N THR A 363 18.57 -11.50 18.94
CA THR A 363 17.12 -11.22 19.00
C THR A 363 16.93 -9.77 19.34
N ILE A 364 16.02 -9.08 18.62
CA ILE A 364 15.62 -7.70 18.87
C ILE A 364 14.11 -7.61 18.63
N GLY A 365 13.33 -7.25 19.64
CA GLY A 365 11.87 -7.26 19.55
C GLY A 365 11.33 -8.65 19.20
N ASP A 366 10.46 -8.73 18.22
CA ASP A 366 9.90 -9.99 17.71
C ASP A 366 10.72 -10.61 16.57
N ILE A 367 11.93 -10.11 16.32
CA ILE A 367 12.79 -10.54 15.21
C ILE A 367 14.04 -11.24 15.77
N ARG A 368 14.43 -12.31 15.10
CA ARG A 368 15.65 -13.07 15.34
C ARG A 368 16.50 -13.12 14.08
N PHE A 369 17.82 -13.09 14.22
CA PHE A 369 18.75 -13.13 13.11
C PHE A 369 19.35 -14.54 12.97
N ARG A 370 19.15 -15.17 11.81
CA ARG A 370 19.64 -16.52 11.50
C ARG A 370 20.67 -16.50 10.38
N ARG A 371 21.67 -17.35 10.49
CA ARG A 371 22.72 -17.46 9.47
C ARG A 371 22.19 -18.00 8.15
N VAL A 372 22.64 -17.39 7.06
CA VAL A 372 22.49 -17.92 5.70
C VAL A 372 23.36 -19.16 5.57
N LYS A 373 22.77 -20.26 5.12
CA LYS A 373 23.43 -21.55 4.93
C LYS A 373 24.08 -21.67 3.56
N SER A 374 23.33 -21.31 2.52
CA SER A 374 23.80 -21.28 1.12
C SER A 374 23.05 -20.23 0.34
N ILE A 375 23.67 -19.73 -0.73
CA ILE A 375 23.10 -18.83 -1.73
C ILE A 375 23.36 -19.50 -3.07
N GLU A 376 22.30 -19.83 -3.80
CA GLU A 376 22.37 -20.56 -5.04
C GLU A 376 21.70 -19.72 -6.14
N PRO A 377 22.34 -19.50 -7.30
CA PRO A 377 21.67 -18.84 -8.42
C PRO A 377 20.55 -19.71 -8.94
N VAL A 378 19.41 -19.08 -9.26
CA VAL A 378 18.24 -19.71 -9.84
C VAL A 378 17.89 -18.92 -11.09
N GLY A 379 17.89 -19.56 -12.26
CA GLY A 379 17.55 -18.94 -13.53
C GLY A 379 16.05 -18.96 -13.79
N GLY A 380 15.53 -17.88 -14.36
CA GLY A 380 14.22 -17.80 -14.97
C GLY A 380 13.05 -18.23 -14.11
N VAL A 381 12.82 -17.59 -12.93
CA VAL A 381 11.67 -17.86 -12.04
C VAL A 381 10.74 -16.66 -11.97
N ALA A 382 9.42 -16.91 -11.94
CA ALA A 382 8.42 -15.87 -11.80
C ALA A 382 8.53 -15.20 -10.43
N MET A 383 8.60 -13.88 -10.41
CA MET A 383 8.78 -13.07 -9.20
C MET A 383 7.73 -11.97 -9.08
N TYR A 384 7.43 -11.60 -7.83
CA TYR A 384 6.45 -10.60 -7.46
C TYR A 384 7.03 -9.63 -6.45
N ASP A 385 6.51 -8.39 -6.43
CA ASP A 385 6.72 -7.42 -5.36
C ASP A 385 5.37 -6.96 -4.83
N ILE A 386 5.33 -6.60 -3.54
CA ILE A 386 4.17 -5.97 -2.92
C ILE A 386 4.62 -4.74 -2.14
N GLU A 387 3.88 -3.67 -2.27
CA GLU A 387 4.02 -2.50 -1.41
C GLU A 387 3.15 -2.68 -0.17
N THR A 388 3.69 -2.27 0.98
CA THR A 388 3.00 -2.36 2.26
C THR A 388 3.15 -1.05 3.03
N THR A 389 2.21 -0.79 3.94
CA THR A 389 2.22 0.44 4.74
C THR A 389 3.49 0.60 5.60
N HIS A 390 4.22 -0.47 5.90
CA HIS A 390 5.48 -0.43 6.65
C HIS A 390 6.74 -0.54 5.77
N GLY A 391 6.59 -0.55 4.44
CA GLY A 391 7.73 -0.63 3.51
C GLY A 391 8.50 -1.95 3.54
N ASN A 392 8.00 -2.96 4.22
CA ASN A 392 8.55 -4.30 4.31
C ASN A 392 7.46 -5.34 4.58
N PHE A 393 7.76 -6.60 4.39
CA PHE A 393 6.82 -7.71 4.62
C PHE A 393 7.54 -9.00 5.00
N ILE A 394 6.80 -9.99 5.54
CA ILE A 394 7.33 -11.30 5.88
C ILE A 394 6.90 -12.30 4.80
N GLY A 395 7.90 -12.79 4.06
CA GLY A 395 7.75 -13.81 3.03
C GLY A 395 8.60 -15.06 3.32
N ASN A 396 7.99 -16.26 3.29
CA ASN A 396 8.65 -17.51 3.63
C ASN A 396 9.43 -17.47 4.95
N ASN A 397 8.89 -16.75 5.94
CA ASN A 397 9.52 -16.56 7.25
C ASN A 397 10.82 -15.71 7.25
N ILE A 398 11.00 -14.82 6.28
CA ILE A 398 12.14 -13.89 6.15
C ILE A 398 11.60 -12.48 5.93
N VAL A 399 12.27 -11.45 6.49
CA VAL A 399 11.87 -10.03 6.36
C VAL A 399 12.45 -9.41 5.10
N LEU A 400 11.62 -8.76 4.26
CA LEU A 400 11.88 -8.29 2.89
C LEU A 400 11.42 -6.82 2.70
N HIS A 401 11.94 -6.03 1.73
CA HIS A 401 11.86 -4.53 1.71
C HIS A 401 11.50 -3.82 0.36
N ASN A 402 11.15 -2.44 0.40
CA ASN A 402 10.75 -1.52 -0.71
C ASN A 402 11.62 -0.22 -0.86
N SER A 403 11.33 0.79 -1.77
CA SER A 403 12.23 1.89 -2.28
C SER A 403 12.44 3.21 -1.48
N PHE A 404 13.55 4.09 -1.75
CA PHE A 404 14.10 5.09 -0.81
C PHE A 404 14.54 6.49 -1.31
N LEU A 405 14.54 6.82 -2.61
CA LEU A 405 15.28 7.99 -3.15
C LEU A 405 14.93 9.34 -2.48
N GLY A 406 13.63 9.64 -2.31
CA GLY A 406 13.18 10.92 -1.75
C GLY A 406 13.62 11.14 -0.30
N SER A 407 13.55 10.08 0.53
CA SER A 407 14.03 10.13 1.91
C SER A 407 15.54 10.36 2.01
N MET A 408 16.33 9.75 1.11
CA MET A 408 17.78 9.98 1.05
C MET A 408 18.11 11.45 0.77
N TRP A 409 17.42 12.08 -0.19
CA TRP A 409 17.65 13.48 -0.51
C TRP A 409 17.30 14.42 0.64
N LEU A 410 16.16 14.21 1.30
CA LEU A 410 15.77 15.05 2.46
C LEU A 410 16.80 14.96 3.61
N ILE A 411 17.30 13.76 3.91
CA ILE A 411 18.32 13.57 4.94
C ILE A 411 19.62 14.29 4.55
N LEU A 412 20.07 14.14 3.30
CA LEU A 412 21.25 14.84 2.81
C LEU A 412 21.08 16.36 2.91
N GLY A 413 19.92 16.89 2.51
CA GLY A 413 19.61 18.30 2.62
C GLY A 413 19.70 18.82 4.07
N CYS A 414 19.13 18.08 5.03
CA CYS A 414 19.20 18.44 6.45
C CYS A 414 20.62 18.42 7.00
N LEU A 415 21.46 17.49 6.56
CA LEU A 415 22.86 17.37 7.02
C LEU A 415 23.80 18.36 6.32
N MET A 416 23.55 18.68 5.05
CA MET A 416 24.37 19.60 4.25
C MET A 416 24.10 21.06 4.56
N TYR A 417 22.83 21.41 4.82
CA TYR A 417 22.36 22.79 5.02
C TYR A 417 21.74 22.95 6.42
N PRO A 418 22.49 23.45 7.43
CA PRO A 418 22.01 23.59 8.79
C PRO A 418 20.83 24.53 8.94
N GLU A 419 19.99 24.24 9.96
CA GLU A 419 18.84 25.06 10.35
C GLU A 419 17.85 25.31 9.18
N THR A 420 17.81 24.39 8.21
CA THR A 420 16.86 24.43 7.08
C THR A 420 15.60 23.66 7.37
N ARG A 421 14.57 23.92 6.57
CA ARG A 421 13.23 23.30 6.68
C ARG A 421 12.85 22.60 5.39
N TRP A 422 12.47 21.34 5.51
CA TRP A 422 12.11 20.48 4.38
C TRP A 422 10.70 19.98 4.55
N VAL A 423 10.01 19.65 3.45
CA VAL A 423 8.70 19.01 3.47
C VAL A 423 8.80 17.61 2.90
N MET A 424 8.15 16.67 3.58
CA MET A 424 7.80 15.36 3.09
C MET A 424 6.29 15.34 2.89
N GLY A 425 5.82 15.36 1.64
CA GLY A 425 4.42 15.53 1.26
C GLY A 425 3.81 14.29 0.60
N ARG A 426 2.53 14.07 0.83
CA ARG A 426 1.66 13.11 0.13
C ARG A 426 0.21 13.58 0.27
N ALA A 427 -0.74 13.02 -0.51
CA ALA A 427 -2.13 13.44 -0.43
C ALA A 427 -2.70 13.35 1.00
N VAL A 428 -2.43 12.29 1.75
CA VAL A 428 -2.99 12.06 3.09
C VAL A 428 -1.87 11.87 4.12
N LEU A 429 -1.91 12.64 5.22
CA LEU A 429 -0.89 12.60 6.29
C LEU A 429 -0.75 11.19 6.91
N LYS A 430 -1.85 10.46 7.07
CA LYS A 430 -1.82 9.08 7.57
C LYS A 430 -0.94 8.19 6.69
N ASN A 431 -1.07 8.31 5.37
CA ASN A 431 -0.28 7.55 4.42
C ASN A 431 1.21 7.90 4.47
N ILE A 432 1.57 9.19 4.72
CA ILE A 432 2.98 9.57 4.96
C ILE A 432 3.55 8.82 6.14
N LYS A 433 2.84 8.79 7.28
CA LYS A 433 3.28 8.12 8.51
C LYS A 433 3.41 6.61 8.35
N GLU A 434 2.53 6.02 7.56
CA GLU A 434 2.47 4.57 7.37
C GLU A 434 3.44 4.06 6.29
N THR A 435 3.90 4.92 5.36
CA THR A 435 4.74 4.50 4.23
C THR A 435 6.02 5.31 4.11
N THR A 436 5.96 6.54 3.63
CA THR A 436 7.11 7.37 3.28
C THR A 436 8.02 7.67 4.48
N LEU A 437 7.45 7.85 5.68
CA LEU A 437 8.18 8.02 6.92
C LEU A 437 8.97 6.77 7.33
N ASN A 438 8.43 5.58 7.10
CA ASN A 438 9.15 4.33 7.36
C ASN A 438 10.38 4.20 6.45
N SER A 439 10.25 4.61 5.19
CA SER A 439 11.40 4.69 4.27
C SER A 439 12.49 5.65 4.78
N PHE A 440 12.10 6.77 5.42
CA PHE A 440 13.04 7.67 6.08
C PHE A 440 13.79 6.97 7.24
N PHE A 441 13.07 6.26 8.12
CA PHE A 441 13.70 5.51 9.21
C PHE A 441 14.67 4.44 8.70
N ASP A 442 14.33 3.80 7.58
CA ASP A 442 15.18 2.78 6.96
C ASP A 442 16.46 3.38 6.41
N VAL A 443 16.39 4.52 5.73
CA VAL A 443 17.59 5.26 5.30
C VAL A 443 18.42 5.68 6.50
N CYS A 444 17.80 6.17 7.58
CA CYS A 444 18.51 6.49 8.81
C CYS A 444 19.25 5.27 9.38
N ARG A 445 18.59 4.11 9.42
CA ARG A 445 19.23 2.84 9.85
C ARG A 445 20.39 2.44 8.93
N MET A 446 20.20 2.54 7.61
CA MET A 446 21.23 2.22 6.61
C MET A 446 22.47 3.11 6.78
N TRP A 447 22.26 4.38 7.08
CA TRP A 447 23.34 5.36 7.28
C TRP A 447 23.81 5.48 8.74
N LYS A 448 23.31 4.62 9.63
CA LYS A 448 23.62 4.58 11.07
C LYS A 448 23.26 5.88 11.81
N LEU A 449 22.26 6.58 11.35
CA LEU A 449 21.71 7.75 12.03
C LEU A 449 20.72 7.30 13.13
N LYS A 450 21.04 7.53 14.38
CA LYS A 450 20.29 7.05 15.55
C LYS A 450 19.27 8.08 16.02
N ASP A 451 18.07 7.63 16.35
CA ASP A 451 17.06 8.41 17.07
C ASP A 451 17.60 8.88 18.43
N GLY A 452 17.24 10.08 18.84
CA GLY A 452 17.70 10.73 20.07
C GLY A 452 19.14 11.26 20.01
N VAL A 453 19.96 10.83 19.03
CA VAL A 453 21.34 11.27 18.85
C VAL A 453 21.50 12.21 17.65
N HIS A 454 21.07 11.74 16.47
CA HIS A 454 21.22 12.50 15.22
C HIS A 454 19.96 13.27 14.87
N TRP A 455 18.80 12.70 15.17
CA TRP A 455 17.47 13.25 14.92
C TRP A 455 16.46 12.77 15.96
N THR A 456 15.29 13.42 16.02
CA THR A 456 14.14 13.02 16.83
C THR A 456 12.86 13.20 16.01
N PHE A 457 11.83 12.40 16.27
CA PHE A 457 10.53 12.54 15.63
C PHE A 457 9.44 12.91 16.64
N ASN A 458 8.84 14.10 16.47
CA ASN A 458 7.67 14.52 17.21
C ASN A 458 6.40 14.13 16.44
N SER A 459 5.74 13.06 16.87
CA SER A 459 4.53 12.53 16.22
C SER A 459 3.29 13.42 16.37
N LYS A 460 3.27 14.31 17.37
CA LYS A 460 2.18 15.26 17.61
C LYS A 460 2.23 16.43 16.62
N ASP A 461 3.41 16.99 16.42
CA ASP A 461 3.62 18.12 15.51
C ASP A 461 3.95 17.66 14.08
N ASN A 462 4.18 16.36 13.87
CA ASN A 462 4.55 15.76 12.57
C ASN A 462 5.87 16.31 12.03
N ILE A 463 6.86 16.50 12.90
CA ILE A 463 8.16 17.06 12.57
C ILE A 463 9.28 16.10 12.96
N ILE A 464 10.18 15.84 12.02
CA ILE A 464 11.47 15.21 12.26
C ILE A 464 12.48 16.34 12.43
N LYS A 465 13.21 16.37 13.55
CA LYS A 465 14.19 17.40 13.82
C LYS A 465 15.57 16.79 14.01
N PHE A 466 16.53 17.24 13.23
CA PHE A 466 17.93 16.89 13.42
C PHE A 466 18.47 17.65 14.64
N THR A 467 19.32 16.99 15.43
CA THR A 467 19.91 17.64 16.61
C THR A 467 20.88 18.76 16.19
N LYS A 468 21.15 19.69 17.07
CA LYS A 468 22.04 20.85 16.77
C LYS A 468 23.43 20.39 16.30
N ASP A 469 23.95 19.31 16.88
CA ASP A 469 25.24 18.73 16.49
C ASP A 469 25.23 18.18 15.06
N TYR A 470 24.06 17.89 14.51
CA TYR A 470 23.85 17.39 13.15
C TYR A 470 23.09 18.37 12.26
N GLY A 471 23.18 19.66 12.55
CA GLY A 471 22.72 20.76 11.71
C GLY A 471 21.42 21.41 12.16
N GLY A 472 20.63 20.84 13.08
CA GLY A 472 19.42 21.45 13.61
C GLY A 472 18.26 21.64 12.64
N SER A 473 18.36 21.10 11.41
CA SER A 473 17.35 21.18 10.35
C SER A 473 16.12 20.32 10.66
N GLU A 474 15.00 20.61 10.02
CA GLU A 474 13.75 19.89 10.26
C GLU A 474 13.07 19.41 8.97
N ILE A 475 12.36 18.28 9.05
CA ILE A 475 11.49 17.78 7.98
C ILE A 475 10.06 17.77 8.51
N ILE A 476 9.18 18.52 7.85
CA ILE A 476 7.76 18.65 8.18
C ILE A 476 6.97 17.65 7.33
N LEU A 477 6.20 16.77 7.97
CA LEU A 477 5.28 15.89 7.27
C LEU A 477 3.99 16.67 6.99
N LYS A 478 3.57 16.74 5.70
CA LYS A 478 2.45 17.57 5.30
C LYS A 478 1.52 16.84 4.34
N ASP A 479 0.23 16.83 4.64
CA ASP A 479 -0.81 16.40 3.73
C ASP A 479 -1.10 17.46 2.67
N LEU A 480 -1.41 17.01 1.46
CA LEU A 480 -1.58 17.84 0.27
C LEU A 480 -2.93 17.57 -0.42
N ALA A 481 -3.86 16.87 0.25
CA ALA A 481 -5.22 16.68 -0.25
C ALA A 481 -6.02 17.98 -0.20
N LEU A 482 -6.93 18.12 -1.15
CA LEU A 482 -7.93 19.20 -1.12
C LEU A 482 -9.01 18.88 -0.09
N TYR A 483 -9.05 19.64 1.00
CA TYR A 483 -10.11 19.52 2.00
C TYR A 483 -11.17 20.59 1.81
N PRO A 484 -12.46 20.26 1.96
CA PRO A 484 -13.54 21.28 1.94
C PRO A 484 -13.37 22.37 3.00
N SER A 485 -12.70 22.06 4.11
CA SER A 485 -12.40 23.00 5.19
C SER A 485 -11.20 23.93 4.90
N ASP A 486 -10.37 23.62 3.91
CA ASP A 486 -9.20 24.41 3.51
C ASP A 486 -9.05 24.39 1.97
N PRO A 487 -10.01 24.96 1.21
CA PRO A 487 -9.99 24.91 -0.26
C PRO A 487 -8.89 25.81 -0.86
N GLU A 488 -8.38 26.77 -0.09
CA GLU A 488 -7.32 27.67 -0.48
C GLU A 488 -5.92 27.16 -0.05
N PHE A 489 -5.85 26.03 0.68
CA PHE A 489 -4.62 25.50 1.27
C PHE A 489 -3.91 26.51 2.18
N ASP A 490 -4.67 27.24 3.00
CA ASP A 490 -4.13 28.20 3.98
C ASP A 490 -3.14 27.53 4.92
N GLY A 491 -3.37 26.27 5.26
CA GLY A 491 -2.44 25.45 6.03
C GLY A 491 -1.07 25.23 5.38
N LEU A 492 -0.95 25.39 4.05
CA LEU A 492 0.32 25.44 3.33
C LEU A 492 0.84 26.88 3.19
N GLY A 493 -0.08 27.85 3.15
CA GLY A 493 0.22 29.26 2.91
C GLY A 493 1.20 29.89 3.89
N SER A 494 1.23 29.44 5.13
CA SER A 494 2.12 29.91 6.20
C SER A 494 3.50 29.27 6.22
N LEU A 495 3.78 28.27 5.38
CA LEU A 495 5.06 27.56 5.36
C LEU A 495 6.16 28.39 4.71
N GLU A 496 7.37 28.27 5.28
CA GLU A 496 8.63 28.71 4.67
C GLU A 496 9.60 27.54 4.71
N ILE A 497 9.99 27.02 3.55
CA ILE A 497 10.79 25.79 3.41
C ILE A 497 11.95 25.97 2.44
N THR A 498 12.94 25.10 2.55
CA THR A 498 14.14 25.08 1.70
C THR A 498 13.98 24.16 0.49
N GLY A 499 13.20 23.09 0.64
CA GLY A 499 12.88 22.15 -0.42
C GLY A 499 11.80 21.17 -0.02
N ALA A 500 11.26 20.40 -0.99
CA ALA A 500 10.18 19.44 -0.73
C ALA A 500 10.33 18.17 -1.56
N PHE A 501 10.03 17.04 -0.93
CA PHE A 501 9.78 15.77 -1.59
C PHE A 501 8.29 15.44 -1.50
N VAL A 502 7.67 15.17 -2.62
CA VAL A 502 6.25 14.83 -2.75
C VAL A 502 6.10 13.47 -3.40
N ASP A 503 5.55 12.55 -2.64
CA ASP A 503 5.37 11.16 -3.03
C ASP A 503 3.95 10.92 -3.56
N GLU A 504 3.78 10.01 -4.53
CA GLU A 504 2.50 9.66 -5.16
C GLU A 504 1.71 10.87 -5.67
N VAL A 505 2.32 11.69 -6.51
CA VAL A 505 1.68 12.92 -7.01
C VAL A 505 0.45 12.69 -7.91
N SER A 506 0.15 11.46 -8.24
CA SER A 506 -1.10 11.05 -8.90
C SER A 506 -2.36 11.48 -8.13
N GLN A 507 -2.23 11.66 -6.81
CA GLN A 507 -3.33 11.99 -5.89
C GLN A 507 -3.34 13.48 -5.48
N ILE A 508 -2.48 14.31 -6.04
CA ILE A 508 -2.26 15.70 -5.63
C ILE A 508 -2.70 16.65 -6.74
N ASN A 509 -3.49 17.66 -6.39
CA ASN A 509 -3.97 18.63 -7.36
C ASN A 509 -2.92 19.71 -7.70
N THR A 510 -3.14 20.42 -8.80
CA THR A 510 -2.23 21.48 -9.30
C THR A 510 -2.06 22.60 -8.30
N LYS A 511 -3.14 23.05 -7.63
CA LYS A 511 -3.12 24.16 -6.68
C LYS A 511 -2.20 23.87 -5.46
N ALA A 512 -2.30 22.67 -4.89
CA ALA A 512 -1.42 22.27 -3.77
C ALA A 512 0.05 22.29 -4.20
N LYS A 513 0.37 21.79 -5.41
CA LYS A 513 1.71 21.86 -6.01
C LYS A 513 2.21 23.31 -6.11
N ASP A 514 1.40 24.20 -6.69
CA ASP A 514 1.82 25.59 -6.96
C ASP A 514 1.99 26.39 -5.67
N ILE A 515 1.12 26.19 -4.67
CA ILE A 515 1.27 26.80 -3.36
C ILE A 515 2.53 26.29 -2.67
N LEU A 516 2.74 24.95 -2.62
CA LEU A 516 3.92 24.37 -1.98
C LEU A 516 5.21 24.91 -2.63
N LYS A 517 5.25 24.99 -3.96
CA LYS A 517 6.36 25.56 -4.72
C LYS A 517 6.65 27.02 -4.32
N SER A 518 5.61 27.85 -4.15
CA SER A 518 5.76 29.25 -3.75
C SER A 518 6.31 29.42 -2.31
N ARG A 519 6.31 28.36 -1.50
CA ARG A 519 6.81 28.35 -0.12
C ARG A 519 8.30 28.00 -0.01
N ILE A 520 8.94 27.54 -1.10
CA ILE A 520 10.36 27.19 -1.12
C ILE A 520 11.19 28.48 -1.24
N ARG A 521 11.45 29.11 -0.12
CA ARG A 521 12.17 30.38 -0.01
C ARG A 521 13.00 30.54 1.27
N TYR A 522 13.00 29.53 2.15
CA TYR A 522 13.64 29.61 3.47
C TYR A 522 15.13 29.35 3.38
N ARG A 523 15.92 30.33 3.79
CA ARG A 523 17.40 30.32 3.92
C ARG A 523 18.15 29.91 2.65
N LEU A 524 17.59 30.14 1.47
CA LEU A 524 18.22 29.79 0.21
C LEU A 524 19.50 30.60 -0.05
N THR A 525 19.55 31.84 0.43
CA THR A 525 20.67 32.74 0.26
C THR A 525 21.71 32.71 1.38
N ASP A 526 21.55 31.77 2.33
CA ASP A 526 22.52 31.58 3.42
C ASP A 526 23.65 30.61 3.05
N PHE A 527 23.53 29.92 1.91
CA PHE A 527 24.46 28.88 1.50
C PHE A 527 24.97 29.07 0.08
N CYS A 528 26.22 28.73 -0.14
CA CYS A 528 26.81 28.73 -1.46
C CYS A 528 26.23 27.62 -2.35
N GLY A 529 25.64 27.97 -3.49
CA GLY A 529 25.13 27.01 -4.46
C GLY A 529 26.19 26.14 -5.14
N VAL A 530 27.47 26.51 -5.06
CA VAL A 530 28.59 25.76 -5.65
C VAL A 530 29.12 24.70 -4.68
N CYS A 531 29.42 25.07 -3.42
CA CYS A 531 30.08 24.18 -2.45
C CYS A 531 29.26 23.90 -1.18
N GLY A 532 28.06 24.45 -1.05
CA GLY A 532 27.18 24.26 0.09
C GLY A 532 27.62 24.97 1.39
N ALA A 533 28.72 25.74 1.39
CA ALA A 533 29.19 26.42 2.59
C ALA A 533 28.26 27.57 3.01
N GLY A 534 28.12 27.80 4.31
CA GLY A 534 27.39 28.93 4.88
C GLY A 534 28.16 30.26 4.91
N ASP A 535 29.45 30.23 4.54
CA ASP A 535 30.33 31.44 4.60
C ASP A 535 30.20 32.23 3.28
N ILE A 536 29.02 32.83 3.07
CA ILE A 536 28.76 33.69 1.91
C ILE A 536 28.40 35.12 2.33
N ARG A 537 28.83 36.08 1.55
CA ARG A 537 28.55 37.49 1.74
C ARG A 537 27.98 38.14 0.47
N GLN A 538 27.00 39.00 0.63
CA GLN A 538 26.42 39.72 -0.51
C GLN A 538 27.48 40.66 -1.12
N VAL A 539 27.55 40.67 -2.45
CA VAL A 539 28.42 41.60 -3.18
C VAL A 539 27.57 42.73 -3.78
N LYS A 540 28.23 43.84 -4.13
CA LYS A 540 27.55 45.02 -4.72
C LYS A 540 27.08 44.83 -6.14
N PHE A 541 27.58 43.79 -6.81
CA PHE A 541 27.20 43.45 -8.19
C PHE A 541 25.97 42.53 -8.19
N LYS A 542 25.12 42.70 -9.19
CA LYS A 542 24.00 41.81 -9.48
C LYS A 542 24.36 40.88 -10.59
N ALA A 543 23.67 39.74 -10.70
CA ALA A 543 23.73 38.84 -11.86
C ALA A 543 23.11 39.52 -13.09
N GLU A 544 23.34 38.96 -14.28
CA GLU A 544 22.82 39.50 -15.58
C GLU A 544 21.27 39.60 -15.56
N ASP A 545 20.59 38.75 -14.83
CA ASP A 545 19.13 38.74 -14.62
C ASP A 545 18.63 39.70 -13.53
N GLY A 546 19.54 40.49 -12.94
CA GLY A 546 19.23 41.47 -11.88
C GLY A 546 19.12 40.88 -10.47
N GLU A 547 19.34 39.58 -10.27
CA GLU A 547 19.36 38.98 -8.95
C GLU A 547 20.60 39.30 -8.13
N ASN A 548 20.49 39.20 -6.80
CA ASN A 548 21.61 39.44 -5.89
C ASN A 548 22.66 38.34 -6.02
N LEU A 549 23.93 38.75 -6.11
CA LEU A 549 25.07 37.86 -6.10
C LEU A 549 25.74 37.84 -4.74
N PHE A 550 26.23 36.69 -4.34
CA PHE A 550 26.99 36.45 -3.11
C PHE A 550 28.37 35.91 -3.47
N PHE A 551 29.35 36.22 -2.67
CA PHE A 551 30.71 35.65 -2.78
C PHE A 551 30.94 34.65 -1.68
N CYS A 552 31.38 33.45 -2.02
CA CYS A 552 31.71 32.39 -1.07
C CYS A 552 33.17 32.46 -0.68
N ASP A 553 33.44 32.69 0.59
CA ASP A 553 34.81 32.78 1.12
C ASP A 553 35.51 31.40 1.14
N LYS A 554 34.77 30.27 1.12
CA LYS A 554 35.34 28.94 1.07
C LYS A 554 35.81 28.51 -0.34
N CYS A 555 34.96 28.57 -1.35
CA CYS A 555 35.30 28.12 -2.70
C CYS A 555 35.73 29.25 -3.64
N LYS A 556 35.71 30.54 -3.16
CA LYS A 556 36.07 31.72 -3.91
C LYS A 556 35.25 31.96 -5.18
N ASN A 557 34.02 31.38 -5.25
CA ASN A 557 33.11 31.58 -6.38
C ASN A 557 31.99 32.56 -6.03
N HIS A 558 31.44 33.17 -7.08
CA HIS A 558 30.18 33.90 -6.99
C HIS A 558 28.99 32.92 -7.09
N THR A 559 27.91 33.17 -6.37
CA THR A 559 26.72 32.28 -6.30
C THR A 559 25.47 33.12 -6.06
N LYS A 560 24.34 32.67 -6.55
CA LYS A 560 23.00 33.17 -6.22
C LYS A 560 22.41 32.55 -4.94
N GLY A 561 23.11 31.60 -4.35
CA GLY A 561 22.65 30.79 -3.23
C GLY A 561 22.15 29.42 -3.69
N LEU A 562 21.34 28.77 -2.87
CA LEU A 562 20.68 27.51 -3.24
C LEU A 562 19.51 27.80 -4.19
N ILE A 563 19.32 26.93 -5.18
CA ILE A 563 18.13 26.95 -6.03
C ILE A 563 16.99 26.25 -5.31
N PRO A 564 15.75 26.81 -5.27
CA PRO A 564 14.59 26.11 -4.75
C PRO A 564 14.39 24.79 -5.50
N LYS A 565 14.26 23.65 -4.79
CA LYS A 565 14.08 22.35 -5.41
C LYS A 565 12.91 21.61 -4.85
N ILE A 566 12.15 20.95 -5.75
CA ILE A 566 11.08 20.03 -5.41
C ILE A 566 11.24 18.74 -6.22
N LEU A 567 11.16 17.61 -5.51
CA LEU A 567 11.17 16.28 -6.08
C LEU A 567 9.77 15.70 -6.02
N PHE A 568 9.24 15.30 -7.18
CA PHE A 568 8.00 14.58 -7.34
C PHE A 568 8.27 13.12 -7.69
N ALA A 569 7.51 12.20 -7.11
CA ALA A 569 7.55 10.78 -7.45
C ALA A 569 6.15 10.27 -7.79
N THR A 570 6.02 9.51 -8.88
CA THR A 570 4.75 8.89 -9.31
C THR A 570 4.96 7.81 -10.38
N ASN A 571 3.98 6.93 -10.49
CA ASN A 571 3.76 6.12 -11.69
C ASN A 571 2.99 6.95 -12.74
N PRO A 572 3.02 6.58 -14.06
CA PRO A 572 2.28 7.28 -15.09
C PRO A 572 0.80 7.48 -14.73
N THR A 573 0.36 8.72 -14.81
CA THR A 573 -1.02 9.12 -14.55
C THR A 573 -1.33 10.38 -15.34
N LYS A 574 -2.46 10.42 -16.07
CA LYS A 574 -2.87 11.58 -16.85
C LYS A 574 -3.45 12.68 -15.95
N ASN A 575 -2.56 13.39 -15.26
CA ASN A 575 -2.86 14.56 -14.45
C ASN A 575 -1.86 15.70 -14.77
N TRP A 576 -1.65 16.66 -13.89
CA TRP A 576 -0.69 17.75 -14.10
C TRP A 576 0.76 17.25 -14.30
N ALA A 577 1.15 16.10 -13.71
CA ALA A 577 2.48 15.52 -13.93
C ALA A 577 2.67 15.11 -15.40
N TYR A 578 1.63 14.60 -16.05
CA TYR A 578 1.62 14.33 -17.48
C TYR A 578 1.74 15.64 -18.28
N MET A 579 0.94 16.66 -17.96
CA MET A 579 0.88 17.93 -18.72
C MET A 579 2.12 18.82 -18.54
N ASP A 580 2.68 18.83 -17.32
CA ASP A 580 3.78 19.72 -16.96
C ASP A 580 5.16 19.12 -17.23
N PHE A 581 5.29 17.79 -17.24
CA PHE A 581 6.59 17.10 -17.34
C PHE A 581 6.68 16.13 -18.50
N TYR A 582 5.83 15.09 -18.54
CA TYR A 582 5.97 14.03 -19.53
C TYR A 582 5.71 14.52 -20.96
N LYS A 583 4.52 15.05 -21.24
CA LYS A 583 4.12 15.50 -22.57
C LYS A 583 5.07 16.57 -23.12
N PRO A 584 5.41 17.64 -22.37
CA PRO A 584 6.40 18.60 -22.82
C PRO A 584 7.80 18.03 -23.04
N ALA A 585 8.22 17.04 -22.24
CA ALA A 585 9.52 16.39 -22.43
C ALA A 585 9.56 15.57 -23.73
N VAL A 586 8.50 14.84 -24.06
CA VAL A 586 8.38 14.08 -25.31
C VAL A 586 8.33 15.01 -26.53
N GLU A 587 7.64 16.14 -26.40
CA GLU A 587 7.52 17.16 -27.46
C GLU A 587 8.74 18.13 -27.54
N ASN A 588 9.80 17.89 -26.75
CA ASN A 588 10.99 18.73 -26.64
C ASN A 588 10.68 20.22 -26.33
N ARG A 589 9.62 20.47 -25.54
CA ARG A 589 9.18 21.81 -25.12
C ARG A 589 9.04 21.94 -23.61
N ILE A 590 9.72 21.06 -22.86
CA ILE A 590 9.72 21.14 -21.39
C ILE A 590 10.38 22.45 -20.95
N GLU A 591 9.80 23.09 -19.95
CA GLU A 591 10.32 24.35 -19.40
C GLU A 591 11.74 24.14 -18.84
N PRO A 592 12.68 25.11 -19.06
CA PRO A 592 14.09 24.95 -18.69
C PRO A 592 14.36 24.65 -17.24
N TYR A 593 13.43 25.04 -16.35
CA TYR A 593 13.52 24.77 -14.89
C TYR A 593 12.92 23.43 -14.46
N ARG A 594 12.36 22.67 -15.38
CA ARG A 594 11.76 21.34 -15.13
C ARG A 594 12.62 20.24 -15.71
N MET A 595 12.65 19.10 -15.02
CA MET A 595 13.28 17.89 -15.52
C MET A 595 12.38 16.68 -15.26
N TYR A 596 12.13 15.93 -16.31
CA TYR A 596 11.54 14.60 -16.23
C TYR A 596 12.66 13.56 -16.27
N VAL A 597 12.80 12.78 -15.21
CA VAL A 597 13.74 11.65 -15.15
C VAL A 597 12.94 10.36 -15.23
N PRO A 598 12.77 9.81 -16.44
CA PRO A 598 12.08 8.54 -16.59
C PRO A 598 12.87 7.45 -15.87
N SER A 599 12.17 6.65 -15.08
CA SER A 599 12.74 5.46 -14.44
C SER A 599 11.89 4.27 -14.87
N LEU A 600 12.37 3.58 -15.89
CA LEU A 600 11.76 2.37 -16.43
C LEU A 600 12.37 1.13 -15.76
N PRO A 601 11.69 -0.02 -15.79
CA PRO A 601 12.28 -1.27 -15.35
C PRO A 601 13.63 -1.56 -16.04
N GLY A 602 13.74 -1.29 -17.35
CA GLY A 602 14.97 -1.48 -18.12
C GLY A 602 16.13 -0.54 -17.75
N ASP A 603 15.87 0.58 -17.08
CA ASP A 603 16.93 1.51 -16.63
C ASP A 603 17.65 1.00 -15.37
N ASN A 604 17.03 0.09 -14.66
CA ASN A 604 17.63 -0.50 -13.49
C ASN A 604 18.48 -1.71 -13.89
N ARG A 605 19.80 -1.48 -14.06
CA ARG A 605 20.79 -2.55 -14.41
C ARG A 605 20.80 -3.73 -13.44
N PHE A 606 20.11 -3.60 -12.31
CA PHE A 606 19.89 -4.66 -11.34
C PHE A 606 18.61 -5.46 -11.67
N LEU A 607 17.86 -5.08 -12.73
CA LEU A 607 16.73 -5.81 -13.28
C LEU A 607 17.21 -6.71 -14.44
N PRO A 608 16.84 -7.99 -14.46
CA PRO A 608 17.11 -8.87 -15.62
C PRO A 608 16.13 -8.61 -16.75
N ASP A 609 16.51 -9.02 -17.97
CA ASP A 609 15.73 -8.84 -19.20
C ASP A 609 14.33 -9.50 -19.14
N GLU A 610 14.17 -10.56 -18.34
CA GLU A 610 12.91 -11.29 -18.17
C GLU A 610 11.86 -10.53 -17.34
N TYR A 611 12.25 -9.57 -16.50
CA TYR A 611 11.31 -8.62 -15.89
C TYR A 611 10.55 -7.83 -16.94
N ILE A 612 11.28 -7.35 -17.96
CA ILE A 612 10.73 -6.66 -19.11
C ILE A 612 9.72 -7.55 -19.84
N ASN A 613 10.02 -8.85 -20.00
CA ASN A 613 9.15 -9.83 -20.67
C ASN A 613 7.85 -10.14 -19.90
N THR A 614 7.82 -9.94 -18.61
CA THR A 614 6.62 -10.26 -17.80
C THR A 614 5.71 -9.06 -17.60
N LEU A 615 6.26 -7.85 -17.42
CA LEU A 615 5.44 -6.66 -17.63
C LEU A 615 4.82 -6.70 -19.05
N GLY A 616 5.49 -7.40 -20.00
CA GLY A 616 4.97 -7.73 -21.31
C GLY A 616 3.74 -8.64 -21.32
N LYS A 617 3.42 -9.36 -20.26
CA LYS A 617 2.27 -10.29 -20.13
C LYS A 617 1.12 -9.74 -19.27
N LEU A 618 1.28 -8.57 -18.65
CA LEU A 618 0.19 -7.89 -17.95
C LEU A 618 -0.95 -7.56 -18.91
N PRO A 619 -2.19 -7.39 -18.42
CA PRO A 619 -3.26 -6.76 -19.21
C PRO A 619 -2.69 -5.48 -19.86
N ASP A 620 -3.07 -5.23 -21.10
CA ASP A 620 -2.39 -4.20 -21.92
C ASP A 620 -2.30 -2.83 -21.23
N GLY A 621 -3.26 -2.49 -20.35
CA GLY A 621 -3.24 -1.30 -19.55
C GLY A 621 -2.10 -1.20 -18.56
N ASP A 622 -2.04 -2.13 -17.69
CA ASP A 622 -0.99 -2.21 -16.67
C ASP A 622 0.40 -2.39 -17.31
N LYS A 623 0.47 -3.16 -18.39
CA LYS A 623 1.69 -3.35 -19.16
C LYS A 623 2.20 -2.04 -19.77
N GLN A 624 1.33 -1.28 -20.42
CA GLN A 624 1.72 0.01 -21.00
C GLN A 624 2.20 0.97 -19.92
N ARG A 625 1.50 1.05 -18.81
CA ARG A 625 1.81 1.96 -17.72
C ARG A 625 3.04 1.53 -16.92
N LEU A 626 3.10 0.26 -16.52
CA LEU A 626 4.08 -0.21 -15.55
C LEU A 626 5.37 -0.73 -16.19
N LEU A 627 5.31 -1.31 -17.44
CA LEU A 627 6.49 -1.78 -18.16
C LEU A 627 7.11 -0.67 -19.02
N PHE A 628 6.27 -0.06 -19.85
CA PHE A 628 6.77 0.90 -20.81
C PHE A 628 6.80 2.32 -20.28
N GLY A 629 6.29 2.52 -19.03
CA GLY A 629 6.15 3.87 -18.51
C GLY A 629 5.31 4.74 -19.44
N ASN A 630 4.36 4.12 -20.15
CA ASN A 630 3.54 4.77 -21.16
C ASN A 630 2.50 5.66 -20.48
N TRP A 631 2.70 6.95 -20.57
CA TRP A 631 1.79 7.96 -20.07
C TRP A 631 0.58 8.20 -21.00
N GLU A 632 0.68 7.74 -22.25
CA GLU A 632 -0.40 7.90 -23.24
C GLU A 632 -1.49 6.84 -23.09
N TYR A 633 -1.23 5.79 -22.31
CA TYR A 633 -2.18 4.72 -22.14
C TYR A 633 -3.37 5.12 -21.25
N GLU A 634 -4.56 4.85 -21.71
CA GLU A 634 -5.81 5.04 -20.95
C GLU A 634 -6.14 3.75 -20.21
N ASP A 635 -5.85 3.73 -18.93
CA ASP A 635 -5.95 2.54 -18.06
C ASP A 635 -7.37 2.12 -17.68
N ASN A 636 -8.36 2.97 -17.99
CA ASN A 636 -9.68 2.72 -17.48
C ASN A 636 -10.70 2.86 -18.61
N ILE A 637 -11.08 1.70 -19.19
CA ILE A 637 -12.23 1.59 -20.09
C ILE A 637 -13.49 2.24 -19.46
N ALA A 638 -13.52 2.38 -18.14
CA ALA A 638 -14.57 3.06 -17.40
C ALA A 638 -14.48 4.59 -17.44
N THR A 639 -13.32 5.20 -17.73
CA THR A 639 -13.17 6.67 -17.78
C THR A 639 -13.95 7.24 -18.95
N MET A 640 -14.87 8.17 -18.64
CA MET A 640 -15.75 8.76 -19.66
C MET A 640 -15.20 10.07 -20.23
N ILE A 641 -14.39 10.81 -19.46
CA ILE A 641 -13.81 12.10 -19.88
C ILE A 641 -12.29 12.07 -19.65
N PRO A 642 -11.49 12.03 -20.70
CA PRO A 642 -10.03 12.11 -20.59
C PRO A 642 -9.58 13.45 -19.98
N TYR A 643 -8.52 13.43 -19.15
CA TYR A 643 -8.01 14.62 -18.47
C TYR A 643 -7.74 15.80 -19.39
N GLU A 644 -7.16 15.55 -20.56
CA GLU A 644 -6.91 16.59 -21.59
C GLU A 644 -8.19 17.29 -22.05
N LYS A 645 -9.29 16.55 -22.16
CA LYS A 645 -10.59 17.10 -22.54
C LYS A 645 -11.20 17.95 -21.43
N ILE A 646 -10.97 17.54 -20.17
CA ILE A 646 -11.36 18.36 -19.01
C ILE A 646 -10.60 19.69 -19.03
N ILE A 647 -9.27 19.67 -19.22
CA ILE A 647 -8.47 20.90 -19.32
C ILE A 647 -8.85 21.72 -20.55
N GLY A 648 -9.12 21.07 -21.66
CA GLY A 648 -9.61 21.71 -22.89
C GLY A 648 -10.89 22.53 -22.67
N ALA A 649 -11.81 22.05 -21.82
CA ALA A 649 -13.04 22.76 -21.47
C ALA A 649 -12.81 24.10 -20.74
N PHE A 650 -11.63 24.34 -20.16
CA PHE A 650 -11.27 25.62 -19.55
C PHE A 650 -10.45 26.55 -20.47
N THR A 651 -9.96 26.04 -21.60
CA THR A 651 -8.99 26.77 -22.45
C THR A 651 -9.50 27.02 -23.86
N ILE A 652 -10.39 26.19 -24.39
CA ILE A 652 -10.88 26.26 -25.76
C ILE A 652 -12.26 26.93 -25.75
N PRO A 653 -12.38 28.20 -26.20
CA PRO A 653 -13.65 28.90 -26.20
C PRO A 653 -14.62 28.33 -27.24
N VAL A 654 -15.89 28.33 -26.90
CA VAL A 654 -17.00 27.96 -27.78
C VAL A 654 -17.95 29.13 -28.02
N SER A 655 -18.85 29.03 -28.97
CA SER A 655 -19.85 30.04 -29.24
C SER A 655 -20.98 30.01 -28.23
N GLY A 656 -21.43 31.16 -27.79
CA GLY A 656 -22.60 31.32 -26.93
C GLY A 656 -23.92 31.02 -27.63
N GLY A 657 -25.03 31.07 -26.90
CA GLY A 657 -26.35 30.77 -27.43
C GLY A 657 -27.48 31.14 -26.48
N ARG A 658 -28.52 30.31 -26.40
CA ARG A 658 -29.61 30.49 -25.45
C ARG A 658 -29.10 30.35 -24.00
N LYS A 659 -29.63 31.12 -23.08
CA LYS A 659 -29.20 31.12 -21.68
C LYS A 659 -29.97 30.12 -20.85
N PHE A 660 -29.27 29.47 -19.92
CA PHE A 660 -29.82 28.43 -19.04
C PHE A 660 -29.32 28.62 -17.62
N ILE A 661 -30.07 28.05 -16.66
CA ILE A 661 -29.62 27.85 -15.28
C ILE A 661 -29.74 26.38 -14.94
N SER A 662 -28.71 25.82 -14.33
CA SER A 662 -28.77 24.48 -13.72
C SER A 662 -28.37 24.56 -12.25
N ALA A 663 -29.03 23.79 -11.38
CA ALA A 663 -28.79 23.83 -9.95
C ALA A 663 -28.80 22.44 -9.32
N ASP A 664 -27.79 22.16 -8.50
CA ASP A 664 -27.76 21.06 -7.52
C ASP A 664 -28.02 21.67 -6.14
N ILE A 665 -29.07 21.23 -5.46
CA ILE A 665 -29.57 21.86 -4.23
C ILE A 665 -29.23 20.99 -3.03
N ALA A 666 -28.42 21.51 -2.12
CA ALA A 666 -28.14 20.92 -0.81
C ALA A 666 -28.72 21.75 0.34
N ARG A 667 -28.86 21.16 1.53
CA ARG A 667 -29.33 21.85 2.73
C ARG A 667 -28.28 21.74 3.85
N LEU A 668 -28.57 21.82 5.06
CA LEU A 668 -27.79 21.85 6.30
C LEU A 668 -26.67 20.77 6.51
N GLY A 669 -26.25 20.05 5.46
CA GLY A 669 -25.20 19.05 5.50
C GLY A 669 -23.80 19.59 5.18
N ARG A 670 -22.91 18.68 4.76
CA ARG A 670 -21.57 19.00 4.24
C ARG A 670 -21.56 19.27 2.73
N ASP A 671 -22.67 19.01 2.04
CA ASP A 671 -22.82 19.18 0.60
C ASP A 671 -23.19 20.65 0.29
N LYS A 672 -22.76 21.18 -0.86
CA LYS A 672 -22.95 22.57 -1.26
C LYS A 672 -24.11 22.70 -2.24
N THR A 673 -24.91 23.75 -2.11
CA THR A 673 -25.78 24.17 -3.23
C THR A 673 -24.92 24.84 -4.29
N VAL A 674 -24.98 24.33 -5.53
CA VAL A 674 -24.24 24.89 -6.67
C VAL A 674 -25.24 25.29 -7.75
N ILE A 675 -25.23 26.56 -8.13
CA ILE A 675 -26.10 27.13 -9.17
C ILE A 675 -25.22 27.71 -10.27
N ALA A 676 -25.45 27.32 -11.50
CA ALA A 676 -24.69 27.77 -12.66
C ALA A 676 -25.59 28.49 -13.69
N VAL A 677 -25.06 29.54 -14.27
CA VAL A 677 -25.61 30.24 -15.43
C VAL A 677 -24.78 29.87 -16.65
N TRP A 678 -25.49 29.55 -17.73
CA TRP A 678 -24.93 29.13 -19.00
C TRP A 678 -25.33 30.06 -20.14
N ASP A 679 -24.45 30.28 -21.08
CA ASP A 679 -24.66 30.91 -22.37
C ASP A 679 -24.40 29.87 -23.48
N GLY A 680 -25.43 29.20 -23.98
CA GLY A 680 -25.30 27.97 -24.73
C GLY A 680 -24.70 26.85 -23.88
N LEU A 681 -23.50 26.41 -24.23
CA LEU A 681 -22.67 25.46 -23.49
C LEU A 681 -21.44 26.14 -22.81
N ILE A 682 -21.46 27.47 -22.71
CA ILE A 682 -20.50 28.23 -21.93
C ILE A 682 -21.03 28.37 -20.50
N LEU A 683 -20.32 27.81 -19.52
CA LEU A 683 -20.59 28.06 -18.12
C LEU A 683 -19.98 29.45 -17.76
N VAL A 684 -20.84 30.47 -17.57
CA VAL A 684 -20.43 31.87 -17.42
C VAL A 684 -20.39 32.34 -15.97
N ARG A 685 -21.20 31.74 -15.10
CA ARG A 685 -21.27 32.10 -13.66
C ARG A 685 -21.54 30.86 -12.83
N ILE A 686 -20.88 30.76 -11.69
CA ILE A 686 -21.15 29.73 -10.67
C ILE A 686 -21.34 30.44 -9.34
N GLU A 687 -22.43 30.13 -8.66
CA GLU A 687 -22.68 30.53 -7.28
C GLU A 687 -22.73 29.28 -6.41
N THR A 688 -22.10 29.38 -5.24
CA THR A 688 -22.05 28.29 -4.26
C THR A 688 -22.58 28.78 -2.93
N MET A 689 -23.38 27.95 -2.25
CA MET A 689 -23.90 28.27 -0.93
C MET A 689 -23.67 27.07 0.00
N GLU A 690 -23.18 27.36 1.20
CA GLU A 690 -23.03 26.40 2.29
C GLU A 690 -24.14 26.59 3.31
N LYS A 691 -24.80 25.48 3.74
CA LYS A 691 -25.84 25.50 4.79
C LYS A 691 -26.98 26.49 4.54
N ASN A 692 -27.45 26.59 3.30
CA ASN A 692 -28.51 27.51 2.92
C ASN A 692 -29.90 26.99 3.29
N LYS A 693 -30.84 27.94 3.47
CA LYS A 693 -32.30 27.67 3.53
C LYS A 693 -32.86 27.53 2.12
N THR A 694 -33.93 26.79 1.97
CA THR A 694 -34.66 26.61 0.68
C THR A 694 -35.01 27.96 0.04
N ARG A 695 -35.44 28.93 0.83
CA ARG A 695 -35.80 30.27 0.35
C ARG A 695 -34.60 31.03 -0.23
N GLU A 696 -33.44 30.91 0.39
CA GLU A 696 -32.20 31.57 -0.08
C GLU A 696 -31.79 31.04 -1.46
N ALA A 697 -31.91 29.72 -1.70
CA ALA A 697 -31.68 29.12 -3.02
C ALA A 697 -32.71 29.63 -4.06
N VAL A 698 -33.99 29.73 -3.70
CA VAL A 698 -35.06 30.31 -4.56
C VAL A 698 -34.72 31.76 -4.92
N ASP A 699 -34.37 32.59 -3.93
CA ASP A 699 -34.07 34.00 -4.14
C ASP A 699 -32.81 34.17 -5.02
N MET A 700 -31.81 33.32 -4.86
CA MET A 700 -30.61 33.28 -5.71
C MET A 700 -30.96 32.93 -7.16
N ILE A 701 -31.76 31.90 -7.38
CA ILE A 701 -32.21 31.50 -8.74
C ILE A 701 -32.98 32.62 -9.39
N LYS A 702 -33.93 33.27 -8.67
CA LYS A 702 -34.69 34.42 -9.17
C LYS A 702 -33.80 35.60 -9.52
N ARG A 703 -32.80 35.90 -8.69
CA ARG A 703 -31.80 36.95 -8.93
C ARG A 703 -31.01 36.67 -10.20
N LEU A 704 -30.41 35.48 -10.33
CA LEU A 704 -29.62 35.11 -11.50
C LEU A 704 -30.45 35.06 -12.77
N ARG A 705 -31.68 34.54 -12.67
CA ARG A 705 -32.65 34.57 -13.78
C ARG A 705 -32.88 35.98 -14.30
N PHE A 706 -33.13 36.94 -13.40
CA PHE A 706 -33.36 38.33 -13.75
C PHE A 706 -32.11 38.98 -14.34
N GLU A 707 -30.96 38.81 -13.70
CA GLU A 707 -29.66 39.36 -14.11
C GLU A 707 -29.28 38.92 -15.52
N TYR A 708 -29.43 37.62 -15.81
CA TYR A 708 -29.02 37.02 -17.07
C TYR A 708 -30.15 36.87 -18.08
N LYS A 709 -31.37 37.31 -17.75
CA LYS A 709 -32.58 37.23 -18.61
C LYS A 709 -32.88 35.82 -19.08
N VAL A 710 -32.84 34.84 -18.15
CA VAL A 710 -33.12 33.43 -18.43
C VAL A 710 -34.62 33.19 -18.39
N ALA A 711 -35.19 32.49 -19.37
CA ALA A 711 -36.63 32.10 -19.35
C ALA A 711 -36.82 30.95 -18.34
N TRP A 712 -38.01 30.82 -17.76
CA TRP A 712 -38.29 29.82 -16.73
C TRP A 712 -38.15 28.40 -17.27
N GLU A 713 -38.57 28.11 -18.48
CA GLU A 713 -38.40 26.83 -19.16
C GLU A 713 -36.94 26.44 -19.47
N ASN A 714 -35.95 27.35 -19.24
CA ASN A 714 -34.55 27.12 -19.40
C ASN A 714 -33.83 26.93 -18.06
N ILE A 715 -34.55 26.70 -16.98
CA ILE A 715 -34.04 26.46 -15.65
C ILE A 715 -34.28 25.00 -15.29
N CYS A 716 -33.23 24.27 -14.86
CA CYS A 716 -33.35 22.92 -14.36
C CYS A 716 -32.75 22.78 -12.95
N ILE A 717 -33.40 22.00 -12.11
CA ILE A 717 -33.09 21.86 -10.69
C ILE A 717 -33.21 20.39 -10.30
N ASP A 718 -32.24 19.89 -9.51
CA ASP A 718 -32.36 18.59 -8.85
C ASP A 718 -33.58 18.60 -7.92
N ALA A 719 -34.54 17.74 -8.19
CA ALA A 719 -35.77 17.59 -7.40
C ALA A 719 -35.70 16.39 -6.43
N ASP A 720 -34.59 15.70 -6.33
CA ASP A 720 -34.42 14.63 -5.33
C ASP A 720 -34.31 15.24 -3.92
N GLY A 721 -35.15 14.78 -3.00
CA GLY A 721 -35.14 15.20 -1.61
C GLY A 721 -35.48 16.70 -1.41
N ILE A 722 -34.48 17.52 -1.08
CA ILE A 722 -34.69 18.93 -0.68
C ILE A 722 -34.92 19.84 -1.87
N GLY A 723 -34.39 19.49 -3.04
CA GLY A 723 -34.63 20.28 -4.26
C GLY A 723 -36.10 20.38 -4.66
N ALA A 724 -36.91 19.36 -4.35
CA ALA A 724 -38.37 19.43 -4.53
C ALA A 724 -38.96 20.66 -3.85
N GLY A 725 -38.58 20.99 -2.61
CA GLY A 725 -39.07 22.17 -1.90
C GLY A 725 -38.59 23.51 -2.49
N VAL A 726 -37.55 23.53 -3.33
CA VAL A 726 -37.13 24.72 -4.10
C VAL A 726 -38.01 24.84 -5.34
N VAL A 727 -38.30 23.73 -6.02
CA VAL A 727 -39.17 23.70 -7.20
C VAL A 727 -40.58 24.18 -6.85
N ASP A 728 -41.16 23.81 -5.69
CA ASP A 728 -42.48 24.23 -5.22
C ASP A 728 -42.64 25.76 -5.09
N TYR A 729 -41.55 26.54 -4.97
CA TYR A 729 -41.58 28.01 -4.89
C TYR A 729 -41.26 28.69 -6.21
N LEU A 730 -41.12 27.91 -7.30
CA LEU A 730 -40.81 28.42 -8.63
C LEU A 730 -41.99 28.08 -9.58
N PRO A 731 -42.10 28.75 -10.74
CA PRO A 731 -43.11 28.45 -11.73
C PRO A 731 -43.00 27.03 -12.32
N ASP A 732 -44.15 26.46 -12.75
CA ASP A 732 -44.27 25.10 -13.27
C ASP A 732 -43.41 24.83 -14.54
N GLU A 733 -42.98 25.88 -15.23
CA GLU A 733 -42.12 25.79 -16.42
C GLU A 733 -40.69 25.37 -16.07
N VAL A 734 -40.27 25.42 -14.78
CA VAL A 734 -38.95 24.99 -14.34
C VAL A 734 -38.83 23.46 -14.44
N VAL A 735 -37.77 23.00 -15.09
CA VAL A 735 -37.54 21.59 -15.30
C VAL A 735 -36.99 20.94 -14.01
N SER A 736 -37.81 20.09 -13.40
CA SER A 736 -37.38 19.29 -12.25
C SER A 736 -36.72 17.99 -12.70
N ILE A 737 -35.55 17.69 -12.12
CA ILE A 737 -34.75 16.48 -12.42
C ILE A 737 -34.86 15.51 -11.26
N VAL A 738 -35.31 14.29 -11.55
CA VAL A 738 -35.32 13.16 -10.61
C VAL A 738 -34.30 12.15 -11.12
N ASN A 739 -33.19 12.01 -10.40
CA ASN A 739 -31.99 11.27 -10.84
C ASN A 739 -32.30 9.81 -11.20
N ASN A 740 -33.17 9.14 -10.44
CA ASN A 740 -33.51 7.73 -10.65
C ASN A 740 -34.67 7.52 -11.62
N SER A 741 -35.23 8.57 -12.23
CA SER A 741 -36.26 8.42 -13.25
C SER A 741 -35.76 7.68 -14.50
N MET A 742 -36.69 7.25 -15.35
CA MET A 742 -36.36 6.60 -16.61
C MET A 742 -35.64 7.58 -17.55
N PRO A 743 -34.67 7.07 -18.35
CA PRO A 743 -34.04 7.87 -19.40
C PRO A 743 -35.09 8.47 -20.36
N ILE A 744 -34.82 9.70 -20.78
CA ILE A 744 -35.65 10.39 -21.77
C ILE A 744 -35.45 9.74 -23.13
N ARG A 745 -36.53 9.60 -23.89
CA ARG A 745 -36.49 9.13 -25.27
C ARG A 745 -35.92 10.22 -26.16
N VAL A 746 -34.99 9.85 -27.04
CA VAL A 746 -34.42 10.75 -28.04
C VAL A 746 -34.93 10.30 -29.40
N ASP A 747 -35.55 11.19 -30.15
CA ASP A 747 -36.14 10.90 -31.45
C ASP A 747 -37.16 9.73 -31.41
N GLY A 748 -37.86 9.58 -30.29
CA GLY A 748 -38.81 8.51 -30.04
C GLY A 748 -38.19 7.18 -29.57
N GLU A 749 -36.86 7.03 -29.67
CA GLU A 749 -36.16 5.83 -29.30
C GLU A 749 -35.67 5.87 -27.84
N LYS A 750 -35.66 4.69 -27.21
CA LYS A 750 -35.16 4.52 -25.87
C LYS A 750 -33.66 4.19 -25.92
N GLU A 751 -32.84 5.10 -25.40
CA GLU A 751 -31.43 4.86 -25.25
C GLU A 751 -31.14 3.87 -24.09
N ASN A 752 -30.04 3.10 -24.19
CA ASN A 752 -29.73 2.00 -23.28
C ASN A 752 -29.05 2.47 -21.97
N PHE A 753 -29.63 3.48 -21.32
CA PHE A 753 -29.15 3.96 -20.01
C PHE A 753 -29.96 3.33 -18.86
N GLY A 754 -29.32 3.23 -17.68
CA GLY A 754 -29.93 2.67 -16.50
C GLY A 754 -30.97 3.60 -15.87
N ASN A 755 -30.69 4.91 -15.78
CA ASN A 755 -31.53 5.97 -15.27
C ASN A 755 -31.19 7.31 -15.93
N LEU A 756 -31.97 8.35 -15.61
CA LEU A 756 -31.79 9.69 -16.16
C LEU A 756 -30.43 10.28 -15.77
N LYS A 757 -29.99 10.11 -14.52
CA LYS A 757 -28.67 10.59 -14.09
C LYS A 757 -27.52 10.05 -14.99
N SER A 758 -27.55 8.76 -15.26
CA SER A 758 -26.56 8.14 -16.16
C SER A 758 -26.63 8.74 -17.57
N GLN A 759 -27.82 8.91 -18.14
CA GLN A 759 -28.00 9.55 -19.44
C GLN A 759 -27.38 10.95 -19.47
N LEU A 760 -27.67 11.79 -18.47
CA LEU A 760 -27.15 13.16 -18.37
C LEU A 760 -25.63 13.20 -18.30
N TYR A 761 -25.01 12.35 -17.51
CA TYR A 761 -23.56 12.25 -17.42
C TYR A 761 -22.89 11.75 -18.71
N PHE A 762 -23.51 10.82 -19.42
CA PHE A 762 -23.01 10.36 -20.72
C PHE A 762 -23.07 11.46 -21.76
N TYR A 763 -24.12 12.27 -21.73
CA TYR A 763 -24.22 13.46 -22.60
C TYR A 763 -23.18 14.52 -22.22
N LEU A 764 -22.99 14.82 -20.95
CA LEU A 764 -21.95 15.74 -20.47
C LEU A 764 -20.57 15.29 -20.96
N ALA A 765 -20.23 14.01 -20.75
CA ALA A 765 -18.96 13.44 -21.21
C ALA A 765 -18.81 13.56 -22.73
N LYS A 766 -19.85 13.24 -23.49
CA LYS A 766 -19.85 13.39 -24.96
C LYS A 766 -19.54 14.82 -25.38
N TYR A 767 -20.24 15.80 -24.82
CA TYR A 767 -20.07 17.21 -25.22
C TYR A 767 -18.72 17.79 -24.81
N ILE A 768 -18.17 17.39 -23.65
CA ILE A 768 -16.79 17.75 -23.24
C ILE A 768 -15.77 17.12 -24.18
N ASN A 769 -15.92 15.83 -24.50
CA ASN A 769 -15.00 15.12 -25.41
C ASN A 769 -15.00 15.69 -26.82
N GLU A 770 -16.14 16.18 -27.29
CA GLU A 770 -16.28 16.87 -28.57
C GLU A 770 -15.79 18.35 -28.54
N GLY A 771 -15.33 18.83 -27.38
CA GLY A 771 -14.83 20.20 -27.22
C GLY A 771 -15.92 21.28 -27.32
N LYS A 772 -17.17 20.93 -27.01
CA LYS A 772 -18.34 21.82 -27.12
C LYS A 772 -18.67 22.58 -25.84
N VAL A 773 -18.03 22.26 -24.73
CA VAL A 773 -18.26 22.89 -23.43
C VAL A 773 -17.07 23.82 -23.11
N PHE A 774 -17.39 25.05 -22.67
CA PHE A 774 -16.40 25.98 -22.15
C PHE A 774 -16.78 26.47 -20.75
N ILE A 775 -15.82 26.44 -19.82
CA ILE A 775 -16.04 26.71 -18.42
C ILE A 775 -15.23 27.93 -17.98
N ARG A 776 -15.92 28.98 -17.54
CA ARG A 776 -15.32 30.12 -16.85
C ARG A 776 -15.40 29.91 -15.34
N ALA A 777 -14.27 29.69 -14.70
CA ALA A 777 -14.22 29.43 -13.27
C ALA A 777 -12.98 30.07 -12.64
N THR A 778 -13.08 30.43 -11.37
CA THR A 778 -11.92 30.82 -10.55
C THR A 778 -10.98 29.61 -10.40
N PRO A 779 -9.69 29.82 -10.11
CA PRO A 779 -8.76 28.71 -9.93
C PRO A 779 -9.26 27.64 -8.96
N THR A 780 -9.85 28.03 -7.83
CA THR A 780 -10.41 27.12 -6.83
C THR A 780 -11.58 26.27 -7.37
N ILE A 781 -12.53 26.92 -8.05
CA ILE A 781 -13.68 26.22 -8.63
C ILE A 781 -13.23 25.31 -9.79
N ARG A 782 -12.24 25.75 -10.58
CA ARG A 782 -11.64 24.96 -11.65
C ARG A 782 -11.09 23.62 -11.09
N GLU A 783 -10.34 23.67 -10.00
CA GLU A 783 -9.80 22.46 -9.35
C GLU A 783 -10.91 21.53 -8.85
N MET A 784 -11.97 22.09 -8.25
CA MET A 784 -13.12 21.30 -7.80
C MET A 784 -13.82 20.61 -8.98
N ILE A 785 -14.09 21.31 -10.06
CA ILE A 785 -14.70 20.75 -11.25
C ILE A 785 -13.78 19.68 -11.87
N THR A 786 -12.49 19.97 -11.98
CA THR A 786 -11.50 19.02 -12.56
C THR A 786 -11.51 17.71 -11.76
N SER A 787 -11.38 17.78 -10.44
CA SER A 787 -11.36 16.58 -9.58
C SER A 787 -12.66 15.76 -9.64
N GLU A 788 -13.80 16.39 -9.83
CA GLU A 788 -15.09 15.71 -10.00
C GLU A 788 -15.23 15.07 -11.38
N LEU A 789 -14.85 15.78 -12.45
CA LEU A 789 -14.95 15.28 -13.82
C LEU A 789 -14.00 14.10 -14.08
N GLU A 790 -12.84 14.05 -13.42
CA GLU A 790 -11.92 12.89 -13.47
C GLU A 790 -12.54 11.60 -12.92
N LEU A 791 -13.51 11.72 -12.04
CA LEU A 791 -14.22 10.59 -11.45
C LEU A 791 -15.53 10.24 -12.17
N VAL A 792 -15.85 10.89 -13.28
CA VAL A 792 -16.97 10.50 -14.14
C VAL A 792 -16.59 9.22 -14.87
N ARG A 793 -17.06 8.09 -14.36
CA ARG A 793 -16.73 6.75 -14.83
C ARG A 793 -17.96 5.92 -15.09
N ARG A 794 -17.87 5.03 -16.08
CA ARG A 794 -18.88 4.02 -16.37
C ARG A 794 -18.79 2.89 -15.33
N LYS A 795 -19.95 2.45 -14.83
CA LYS A 795 -20.06 1.27 -13.97
C LYS A 795 -20.25 0.01 -14.83
N ASN A 796 -19.75 -1.14 -14.38
CA ASN A 796 -19.97 -2.46 -15.01
C ASN A 796 -19.55 -2.53 -16.50
N VAL A 797 -18.32 -2.16 -16.80
CA VAL A 797 -17.79 -2.11 -18.18
C VAL A 797 -17.77 -3.48 -18.84
N ASP A 798 -17.60 -4.56 -18.05
CA ASP A 798 -17.44 -5.93 -18.51
C ASP A 798 -18.76 -6.72 -18.64
N GLN A 799 -19.92 -6.03 -18.45
CA GLN A 799 -21.22 -6.69 -18.51
C GLN A 799 -22.06 -6.13 -19.66
N ASP A 800 -22.62 -7.01 -20.48
CA ASP A 800 -23.67 -6.66 -21.43
C ASP A 800 -24.92 -6.22 -20.68
N GLY A 801 -25.23 -4.93 -20.78
CA GLY A 801 -26.36 -4.36 -20.04
C GLY A 801 -26.53 -2.86 -20.27
N LYS A 802 -27.36 -2.24 -19.44
CA LYS A 802 -27.58 -0.79 -19.47
C LYS A 802 -26.35 -0.01 -19.05
N PHE A 803 -26.19 1.16 -19.64
CA PHE A 803 -25.12 2.08 -19.29
C PHE A 803 -25.41 2.80 -17.97
N TRP A 804 -24.49 2.69 -17.01
CA TRP A 804 -24.57 3.32 -15.70
C TRP A 804 -23.33 4.16 -15.43
N VAL A 805 -23.49 5.30 -14.79
CA VAL A 805 -22.39 6.04 -14.16
C VAL A 805 -22.13 5.48 -12.76
N LEU A 806 -20.93 5.70 -12.22
CA LEU A 806 -20.63 5.33 -10.82
C LEU A 806 -21.65 5.93 -9.86
N PRO A 807 -22.07 5.20 -8.81
CA PRO A 807 -22.94 5.72 -7.77
C PRO A 807 -22.36 6.97 -7.10
N LYS A 808 -23.23 7.95 -6.73
CA LYS A 808 -22.80 9.17 -6.02
C LYS A 808 -22.01 8.86 -4.75
N GLN A 809 -22.35 7.78 -4.03
CA GLN A 809 -21.63 7.38 -2.82
C GLN A 809 -20.20 6.95 -3.09
N ASP A 810 -19.96 6.16 -4.13
CA ASP A 810 -18.61 5.70 -4.51
C ASP A 810 -17.73 6.90 -4.91
N VAL A 811 -18.29 7.86 -5.66
CA VAL A 811 -17.60 9.11 -6.02
C VAL A 811 -17.32 9.96 -4.78
N LYS A 812 -18.27 10.03 -3.85
CA LYS A 812 -18.14 10.76 -2.57
C LYS A 812 -17.03 10.16 -1.69
N ASP A 813 -16.94 8.84 -1.64
CA ASP A 813 -15.90 8.15 -0.87
C ASP A 813 -14.50 8.40 -1.47
N MET A 814 -14.39 8.50 -2.80
CA MET A 814 -13.13 8.82 -3.48
C MET A 814 -12.72 10.29 -3.35
N LEU A 815 -13.70 11.22 -3.40
CA LEU A 815 -13.46 12.67 -3.30
C LEU A 815 -13.33 13.16 -1.85
N GLY A 816 -13.87 12.43 -0.87
CA GLY A 816 -14.07 12.92 0.49
C GLY A 816 -15.17 13.98 0.63
N ARG A 817 -15.90 14.31 -0.45
CA ARG A 817 -17.00 15.27 -0.54
C ARG A 817 -17.99 14.89 -1.65
N SER A 818 -19.13 15.56 -1.69
CA SER A 818 -20.11 15.37 -2.76
C SER A 818 -19.65 15.97 -4.09
N PRO A 819 -19.97 15.34 -5.25
CA PRO A 819 -19.62 15.84 -6.60
C PRO A 819 -20.66 16.88 -7.11
N ASP A 820 -20.91 17.94 -6.32
CA ASP A 820 -22.00 18.90 -6.54
C ASP A 820 -21.83 19.73 -7.82
N PHE A 821 -20.59 20.01 -8.24
CA PHE A 821 -20.31 20.74 -9.48
C PHE A 821 -20.56 19.88 -10.71
N SER A 822 -20.14 18.63 -10.72
CA SER A 822 -20.37 17.75 -11.85
C SER A 822 -21.83 17.32 -11.95
N ASP A 823 -22.55 17.14 -10.82
CA ASP A 823 -24.00 16.93 -10.81
C ASP A 823 -24.74 18.14 -11.44
N MET A 824 -24.43 19.37 -11.02
CA MET A 824 -24.99 20.60 -11.60
C MET A 824 -24.70 20.72 -13.11
N MET A 825 -23.48 20.36 -13.56
CA MET A 825 -23.13 20.37 -14.98
C MET A 825 -23.88 19.30 -15.77
N ALA A 826 -24.04 18.11 -15.21
CA ALA A 826 -24.79 17.03 -15.83
C ALA A 826 -26.27 17.44 -16.03
N TYR A 827 -26.90 18.12 -15.07
CA TYR A 827 -28.28 18.56 -15.17
C TYR A 827 -28.50 19.52 -16.33
N ARG A 828 -27.54 20.35 -16.70
CA ARG A 828 -27.62 21.22 -17.88
C ARG A 828 -27.90 20.44 -19.17
N MET A 829 -27.45 19.18 -19.24
CA MET A 829 -27.61 18.35 -20.44
C MET A 829 -29.06 17.95 -20.75
N ILE A 830 -29.98 18.15 -19.77
CA ILE A 830 -31.41 17.88 -19.99
C ILE A 830 -31.94 18.65 -21.21
N PHE A 831 -31.49 19.90 -21.40
CA PHE A 831 -31.92 20.72 -22.51
C PHE A 831 -31.35 20.29 -23.86
N GLU A 832 -30.20 19.65 -23.88
CA GLU A 832 -29.59 19.09 -25.08
C GLU A 832 -30.30 17.81 -25.53
N ILE A 833 -30.89 17.07 -24.59
CA ILE A 833 -31.68 15.87 -24.84
C ILE A 833 -33.06 16.26 -25.33
N THR A 834 -33.73 17.21 -24.64
CA THR A 834 -35.12 17.59 -24.94
C THR A 834 -35.25 18.47 -26.18
N ASN A 835 -34.25 19.29 -26.54
CA ASN A 835 -34.28 20.08 -27.76
C ASN A 835 -34.18 19.20 -29.02
N LYS A 836 -33.55 18.06 -29.00
CA LYS A 836 -33.56 17.09 -30.11
C LYS A 836 -34.94 16.50 -30.38
N SER A 837 -35.74 16.32 -29.30
CA SER A 837 -37.11 15.79 -29.40
C SER A 837 -38.17 16.82 -29.83
N ARG A 838 -37.85 18.12 -29.91
CA ARG A 838 -38.78 19.19 -30.32
C ARG A 838 -38.69 19.65 -31.78
N PHE A 839 -37.74 19.12 -32.54
CA PHE A 839 -37.52 19.41 -33.96
C PHE A 839 -38.09 18.32 -34.89
N LEU A 840 -38.98 17.48 -34.39
CA LEU A 840 -39.88 16.59 -35.20
C LEU A 840 -41.33 17.07 -35.00
#